data_8f1c9e56fce031f207f0d4c49d80819c
#
_entry.id   8f1c9e56fce031f207f0d4c49d80819c
#
_cell.length_a   1.000
_cell.length_b   1.000
_cell.length_c   1.000
_cell.angle_alpha   90.00
_cell.angle_beta   90.00
_cell.angle_gamma   90.00
#
_symmetry.space_group_name_H-M   'P 1'
#
loop_
_entity.id
_entity.type
_entity.pdbx_description
1 polymer ?
#
loop_
_entity_poly.entity_id
_entity_poly.type
_entity_poly.pdbx_seq_one_letter_code
_entity_poly.pdbx_strand_id
1 'polypeptide(L)'
;MTFGTMAMTAQTLPYQNPQLTVAERADDLLSRLTLDEKVKLMMDQSPAIARLGIPQFQWWNEALHGIGRNGYATVFPITMAMAASWDDQLLHQVFTAVSDEARVKAQQAKRAGKIQRYQSLSFWTPNINIFRDPRWGRGQETYGEDPFLTAKMGLAVVRGLQGYSYDGKPLDSKYMKLLACAKHFAVHSGPEWNRHEFNIENLPERDLWETYLPAFKSLVQEGEVAEVMCAYQRIDGQACCAQTRYEQQILRDEWGFQGLITSDCGAIRDFLPRWHNVARDGAEASAKAVLAGTDVECGSEYKNLPAAVRRGDIREADLDRSLRRLLVARFQLGDFDPDSLVGWTRIPASAVASKEHKQLALDMARKSIVLLKNNGVLPLPLPPSPRTSHLAPRTSNIVVMGPNANDSVMMWGNYAGYPTRTITALEGIRRKSQTPVGYIQGCSLTRNEVTESRFSDILSPLGAKGIQATYYNNTEMQGTPAATVTLTQPVRLSNGGNTVFAPGVNLENFSARLDGTFIPTRDETLVFDISGDDKLRLLVNGDTIVDIWKVRHRIQGAKKELNVKAGQHYRLQIDYVQETGYGALNFDIKSQVVPTADQLLSQIGTAETVVFVGGISPSLEGEEMKVSEPGFRGGDRTSIELPQAQRDLLQMLHKAGKKVVFVNCSGSAIAMVPEVASCDAIVQWWYGGEMGGAALADVLFGDYNPSGRLPVTFYKSTDDLPDFLDYTMRSRTYRYFTGEPLFPFGYGLSYTSFEYGKPVYRNGKISVSVKNTGKREGLETVQVYIRRTADKEGPLKTLRAYQQVQLKPGESRTVTIALPRSSFETWDAQTNTMRVVAGQYELMVGSSSADKDLKTITTTLK
;
A
#
# COMPACT_ATOMS: atom_id res chain seq x y z
N MET A 1 -53.34 -48.14 17.99
CA MET A 1 -53.31 -46.75 17.55
C MET A 1 -51.86 -46.36 17.33
N THR A 2 -51.45 -46.34 16.08
CA THR A 2 -50.07 -45.96 15.67
C THR A 2 -50.06 -44.46 15.40
N PHE A 3 -49.41 -43.69 16.23
CA PHE A 3 -49.16 -42.29 15.97
C PHE A 3 -48.06 -42.17 14.91
N GLY A 4 -48.45 -41.81 13.68
CA GLY A 4 -47.52 -41.39 12.65
C GLY A 4 -47.04 -40.01 12.94
N THR A 5 -45.76 -39.86 13.29
CA THR A 5 -45.04 -38.59 13.30
C THR A 5 -44.93 -38.09 11.84
N MET A 6 -45.78 -37.14 11.44
CA MET A 6 -45.55 -36.33 10.24
C MET A 6 -44.32 -35.50 10.52
N ALA A 7 -43.20 -35.85 9.89
CA ALA A 7 -42.07 -34.96 9.75
C ALA A 7 -42.51 -33.83 8.84
N MET A 8 -42.75 -32.62 9.40
CA MET A 8 -42.87 -31.39 8.63
C MET A 8 -41.52 -31.19 7.92
N THR A 9 -41.46 -31.47 6.64
CA THR A 9 -40.36 -30.98 5.80
C THR A 9 -40.41 -29.44 5.84
N ALA A 10 -39.44 -28.84 6.49
CA ALA A 10 -39.30 -27.40 6.48
C ALA A 10 -39.24 -26.97 5.00
N GLN A 11 -40.22 -26.19 4.57
CA GLN A 11 -40.28 -25.66 3.20
C GLN A 11 -39.06 -24.73 3.02
N THR A 12 -38.15 -25.11 2.12
CA THR A 12 -36.97 -24.30 1.75
C THR A 12 -37.47 -22.97 1.22
N LEU A 13 -37.07 -21.86 1.86
CA LEU A 13 -37.46 -20.53 1.43
C LEU A 13 -36.82 -20.21 0.07
N PRO A 14 -37.45 -19.41 -0.82
CA PRO A 14 -36.91 -19.10 -2.15
C PRO A 14 -35.47 -18.58 -2.13
N TYR A 15 -35.11 -17.68 -1.24
CA TYR A 15 -33.74 -17.17 -1.15
C TYR A 15 -32.69 -18.24 -0.80
N GLN A 16 -33.11 -19.35 -0.16
CA GLN A 16 -32.24 -20.48 0.19
C GLN A 16 -32.05 -21.47 -0.96
N ASN A 17 -32.81 -21.33 -2.05
CA ASN A 17 -32.74 -22.23 -3.19
C ASN A 17 -31.65 -21.79 -4.19
N PRO A 18 -30.51 -22.51 -4.29
CA PRO A 18 -29.40 -22.12 -5.17
C PRO A 18 -29.69 -22.30 -6.66
N GLN A 19 -30.85 -22.83 -7.04
CA GLN A 19 -31.29 -22.94 -8.44
C GLN A 19 -31.99 -21.69 -8.95
N LEU A 20 -32.46 -20.82 -8.06
CA LEU A 20 -33.04 -19.54 -8.44
C LEU A 20 -31.94 -18.53 -8.77
N THR A 21 -32.27 -17.54 -9.56
CA THR A 21 -31.36 -16.45 -9.91
C THR A 21 -30.99 -15.63 -8.67
N VAL A 22 -29.83 -14.99 -8.70
CA VAL A 22 -29.38 -14.11 -7.61
C VAL A 22 -30.40 -12.99 -7.36
N ALA A 23 -31.02 -12.45 -8.43
CA ALA A 23 -32.05 -11.41 -8.34
C ALA A 23 -33.29 -11.88 -7.58
N GLU A 24 -33.86 -13.03 -7.96
CA GLU A 24 -35.03 -13.62 -7.29
C GLU A 24 -34.77 -13.89 -5.81
N ARG A 25 -33.60 -14.42 -5.49
CA ARG A 25 -33.15 -14.70 -4.11
C ARG A 25 -32.99 -13.43 -3.28
N ALA A 26 -32.40 -12.39 -3.86
CA ALA A 26 -32.21 -11.10 -3.20
C ALA A 26 -33.57 -10.42 -2.94
N ASP A 27 -34.50 -10.46 -3.89
CA ASP A 27 -35.82 -9.85 -3.76
C ASP A 27 -36.68 -10.58 -2.71
N ASP A 28 -36.64 -11.92 -2.67
CA ASP A 28 -37.33 -12.69 -1.63
C ASP A 28 -36.75 -12.40 -0.23
N LEU A 29 -35.42 -12.41 -0.08
CA LEU A 29 -34.78 -12.12 1.21
C LEU A 29 -35.08 -10.70 1.69
N LEU A 30 -35.00 -9.72 0.79
CA LEU A 30 -35.29 -8.32 1.08
C LEU A 30 -36.71 -8.13 1.64
N SER A 31 -37.70 -8.82 1.05
CA SER A 31 -39.11 -8.71 1.47
C SER A 31 -39.37 -9.22 2.89
N ARG A 32 -38.44 -9.99 3.46
CA ARG A 32 -38.53 -10.60 4.80
C ARG A 32 -37.88 -9.79 5.89
N LEU A 33 -37.12 -8.75 5.54
CA LEU A 33 -36.36 -7.94 6.49
C LEU A 33 -37.21 -6.81 7.09
N THR A 34 -37.08 -6.58 8.38
CA THR A 34 -37.63 -5.39 9.06
C THR A 34 -36.74 -4.17 8.75
N LEU A 35 -37.28 -2.96 8.94
CA LEU A 35 -36.51 -1.72 8.74
C LEU A 35 -35.21 -1.70 9.55
N ASP A 36 -35.24 -2.10 10.81
CA ASP A 36 -34.05 -2.13 11.69
C ASP A 36 -33.02 -3.16 11.21
N GLU A 37 -33.44 -4.29 10.67
CA GLU A 37 -32.54 -5.29 10.09
C GLU A 37 -31.93 -4.81 8.77
N LYS A 38 -32.71 -4.14 7.91
CA LYS A 38 -32.22 -3.50 6.69
C LYS A 38 -31.09 -2.53 6.99
N VAL A 39 -31.28 -1.64 7.93
CA VAL A 39 -30.29 -0.65 8.35
C VAL A 39 -29.02 -1.30 8.90
N LYS A 40 -29.13 -2.33 9.74
CA LYS A 40 -27.97 -3.05 10.28
C LYS A 40 -27.13 -3.72 9.18
N LEU A 41 -27.75 -4.21 8.11
CA LEU A 41 -27.05 -4.83 6.98
C LEU A 41 -26.34 -3.82 6.07
N MET A 42 -26.74 -2.54 6.10
CA MET A 42 -26.14 -1.46 5.31
C MET A 42 -24.90 -0.83 5.98
N MET A 43 -24.47 -1.34 7.13
CA MET A 43 -23.26 -0.87 7.82
C MET A 43 -22.07 -1.80 7.53
N ASP A 44 -20.84 -1.28 7.63
CA ASP A 44 -19.60 -2.04 7.38
C ASP A 44 -19.49 -3.32 8.21
N GLN A 45 -20.07 -3.31 9.42
CA GLN A 45 -20.17 -4.46 10.32
C GLN A 45 -21.61 -5.00 10.30
N SER A 46 -21.98 -5.74 9.26
CA SER A 46 -23.30 -6.35 9.14
C SER A 46 -23.44 -7.54 10.10
N PRO A 47 -24.30 -7.46 11.12
CA PRO A 47 -24.48 -8.56 12.08
C PRO A 47 -25.22 -9.74 11.45
N ALA A 48 -25.11 -10.90 12.09
CA ALA A 48 -25.95 -12.04 11.75
C ALA A 48 -27.43 -11.76 12.07
N ILE A 49 -28.35 -12.24 11.21
CA ILE A 49 -29.80 -12.24 11.46
C ILE A 49 -30.28 -13.68 11.56
N ALA A 50 -30.20 -14.23 12.77
CA ALA A 50 -30.39 -15.67 13.04
C ALA A 50 -31.74 -16.20 12.54
N ARG A 51 -32.85 -15.44 12.67
CA ARG A 51 -34.19 -15.88 12.23
C ARG A 51 -34.28 -16.15 10.73
N LEU A 52 -33.39 -15.54 9.92
CA LEU A 52 -33.30 -15.72 8.46
C LEU A 52 -32.04 -16.48 8.05
N GLY A 53 -31.22 -16.95 9.00
CA GLY A 53 -29.97 -17.62 8.67
C GLY A 53 -28.95 -16.76 7.92
N ILE A 54 -29.06 -15.42 8.03
CA ILE A 54 -28.10 -14.50 7.42
C ILE A 54 -26.84 -14.50 8.27
N PRO A 55 -25.66 -14.87 7.71
CA PRO A 55 -24.41 -14.84 8.47
C PRO A 55 -23.91 -13.43 8.67
N GLN A 56 -23.08 -13.20 9.70
CA GLN A 56 -22.33 -11.98 9.88
C GLN A 56 -21.43 -11.71 8.67
N PHE A 57 -21.27 -10.45 8.31
CA PHE A 57 -20.38 -10.03 7.22
C PHE A 57 -19.64 -8.74 7.60
N GLN A 58 -18.40 -8.60 7.14
CA GLN A 58 -17.54 -7.43 7.33
C GLN A 58 -17.21 -6.86 5.95
N TRP A 59 -17.69 -5.67 5.64
CA TRP A 59 -17.43 -5.04 4.34
C TRP A 59 -16.00 -4.51 4.25
N TRP A 60 -15.40 -4.08 5.36
CA TRP A 60 -14.05 -3.53 5.38
C TRP A 60 -12.98 -4.62 5.44
N ASN A 61 -12.30 -4.86 4.32
CA ASN A 61 -11.05 -5.63 4.25
C ASN A 61 -10.09 -4.92 3.30
N GLU A 62 -8.79 -5.11 3.51
CA GLU A 62 -7.73 -4.41 2.76
C GLU A 62 -6.78 -5.39 2.09
N ALA A 63 -6.39 -5.06 0.85
CA ALA A 63 -5.46 -5.89 0.09
C ALA A 63 -4.63 -5.09 -0.93
N LEU A 64 -4.14 -3.89 -0.57
CA LEU A 64 -3.41 -3.03 -1.51
C LEU A 64 -2.16 -3.71 -2.10
N HIS A 65 -1.47 -4.54 -1.31
CA HIS A 65 -0.30 -5.30 -1.76
C HIS A 65 -0.11 -6.60 -0.96
N GLY A 66 -1.17 -7.35 -0.78
CA GLY A 66 -1.33 -8.53 0.07
C GLY A 66 -2.42 -8.29 1.11
N ILE A 67 -2.89 -9.35 1.76
CA ILE A 67 -3.96 -9.24 2.76
C ILE A 67 -3.51 -8.37 3.92
N GLY A 68 -4.16 -7.23 4.11
CA GLY A 68 -3.86 -6.29 5.18
C GLY A 68 -4.53 -6.64 6.52
N ARG A 69 -3.84 -6.39 7.62
CA ARG A 69 -4.37 -6.41 9.00
C ARG A 69 -5.10 -7.70 9.42
N ASN A 70 -4.84 -8.82 8.76
CA ASN A 70 -5.47 -10.12 9.02
C ASN A 70 -4.43 -11.24 9.16
N GLY A 71 -3.53 -11.10 10.13
CA GLY A 71 -2.54 -12.11 10.47
C GLY A 71 -1.50 -12.37 9.38
N TYR A 72 -0.92 -13.58 9.36
CA TYR A 72 0.09 -13.93 8.37
C TYR A 72 -0.45 -13.92 6.95
N ALA A 73 0.26 -13.25 6.04
CA ALA A 73 -0.02 -13.21 4.62
C ALA A 73 1.27 -12.90 3.86
N THR A 74 1.29 -13.15 2.55
CA THR A 74 2.37 -12.68 1.69
C THR A 74 2.30 -11.17 1.55
N VAL A 75 3.43 -10.48 1.81
CA VAL A 75 3.55 -9.03 1.66
C VAL A 75 4.34 -8.72 0.39
N PHE A 76 3.62 -8.28 -0.63
CA PHE A 76 4.19 -7.84 -1.90
C PHE A 76 4.77 -6.42 -1.79
N PRO A 77 5.57 -5.96 -2.76
CA PRO A 77 5.96 -4.55 -2.84
C PRO A 77 4.73 -3.63 -2.84
N ILE A 78 4.87 -2.41 -2.32
CA ILE A 78 3.77 -1.44 -2.34
C ILE A 78 3.24 -1.18 -3.75
N THR A 79 2.03 -0.68 -3.86
CA THR A 79 1.32 -0.45 -5.11
C THR A 79 2.13 0.38 -6.11
N MET A 80 2.76 1.48 -5.65
CA MET A 80 3.66 2.32 -6.45
C MET A 80 4.84 1.53 -7.02
N ALA A 81 5.43 0.64 -6.23
CA ALA A 81 6.51 -0.25 -6.68
C ALA A 81 6.01 -1.24 -7.73
N MET A 82 4.85 -1.85 -7.51
CA MET A 82 4.26 -2.76 -8.48
C MET A 82 3.96 -2.06 -9.81
N ALA A 83 3.50 -0.80 -9.79
CA ALA A 83 3.32 0.01 -10.98
C ALA A 83 4.64 0.26 -11.74
N ALA A 84 5.77 0.41 -11.03
CA ALA A 84 7.09 0.57 -11.64
C ALA A 84 7.55 -0.67 -12.43
N SER A 85 6.93 -1.82 -12.26
CA SER A 85 7.19 -3.01 -13.08
C SER A 85 6.69 -2.86 -14.53
N TRP A 86 5.68 -2.05 -14.77
CA TRP A 86 4.94 -1.93 -16.04
C TRP A 86 4.48 -3.29 -16.59
N ASP A 87 4.18 -4.24 -15.67
CA ASP A 87 3.78 -5.61 -15.96
C ASP A 87 2.41 -5.92 -15.34
N ASP A 88 1.36 -5.53 -16.02
CA ASP A 88 -0.02 -5.75 -15.61
C ASP A 88 -0.40 -7.25 -15.61
N GLN A 89 0.27 -8.07 -16.41
CA GLN A 89 0.07 -9.52 -16.40
C GLN A 89 0.64 -10.15 -15.12
N LEU A 90 1.83 -9.77 -14.69
CA LEU A 90 2.41 -10.22 -13.42
C LEU A 90 1.59 -9.69 -12.24
N LEU A 91 1.10 -8.46 -12.33
CA LEU A 91 0.22 -7.88 -11.31
C LEU A 91 -1.08 -8.66 -11.16
N HIS A 92 -1.68 -9.11 -12.27
CA HIS A 92 -2.85 -9.99 -12.23
C HIS A 92 -2.55 -11.30 -11.47
N GLN A 93 -1.38 -11.91 -11.68
CA GLN A 93 -0.96 -13.12 -10.94
C GLN A 93 -0.81 -12.84 -9.44
N VAL A 94 -0.22 -11.69 -9.08
CA VAL A 94 -0.11 -11.24 -7.68
C VAL A 94 -1.49 -11.18 -7.03
N PHE A 95 -2.46 -10.51 -7.67
CA PHE A 95 -3.79 -10.37 -7.07
C PHE A 95 -4.65 -11.63 -7.16
N THR A 96 -4.34 -12.55 -8.06
CA THR A 96 -4.87 -13.92 -8.02
C THR A 96 -4.40 -14.66 -6.78
N ALA A 97 -3.10 -14.57 -6.44
CA ALA A 97 -2.54 -15.16 -5.22
C ALA A 97 -3.11 -14.49 -3.94
N VAL A 98 -3.24 -13.16 -3.93
CA VAL A 98 -3.87 -12.41 -2.83
C VAL A 98 -5.31 -12.88 -2.60
N SER A 99 -6.09 -13.07 -3.67
CA SER A 99 -7.47 -13.55 -3.57
C SER A 99 -7.58 -15.01 -3.10
N ASP A 100 -6.58 -15.86 -3.40
CA ASP A 100 -6.49 -17.20 -2.84
C ASP A 100 -6.30 -17.16 -1.32
N GLU A 101 -5.36 -16.36 -0.83
CA GLU A 101 -5.13 -16.18 0.60
C GLU A 101 -6.37 -15.61 1.31
N ALA A 102 -7.05 -14.63 0.69
CA ALA A 102 -8.28 -14.04 1.22
C ALA A 102 -9.39 -15.07 1.41
N ARG A 103 -9.63 -15.92 0.41
CA ARG A 103 -10.64 -16.99 0.49
C ARG A 103 -10.35 -17.98 1.61
N VAL A 104 -9.09 -18.41 1.75
CA VAL A 104 -8.68 -19.30 2.84
C VAL A 104 -8.96 -18.68 4.20
N LYS A 105 -8.57 -17.42 4.42
CA LYS A 105 -8.76 -16.71 5.70
C LYS A 105 -10.23 -16.50 6.03
N ALA A 106 -11.04 -16.06 5.06
CA ALA A 106 -12.48 -15.91 5.25
C ALA A 106 -13.16 -17.24 5.58
N GLN A 107 -12.75 -18.33 4.92
CA GLN A 107 -13.27 -19.66 5.21
C GLN A 107 -12.89 -20.15 6.61
N GLN A 108 -11.67 -19.87 7.06
CA GLN A 108 -11.23 -20.18 8.43
C GLN A 108 -12.06 -19.41 9.47
N ALA A 109 -12.30 -18.10 9.28
CA ALA A 109 -13.12 -17.27 10.15
C ALA A 109 -14.58 -17.75 10.20
N LYS A 110 -15.15 -18.09 9.03
CA LYS A 110 -16.52 -18.66 8.94
C LYS A 110 -16.64 -19.97 9.73
N ARG A 111 -15.67 -20.90 9.59
CA ARG A 111 -15.65 -22.16 10.33
C ARG A 111 -15.45 -21.99 11.83
N ALA A 112 -14.72 -20.94 12.25
CA ALA A 112 -14.57 -20.60 13.66
C ALA A 112 -15.84 -19.99 14.27
N GLY A 113 -16.85 -19.66 13.47
CA GLY A 113 -18.12 -19.07 13.89
C GLY A 113 -18.03 -17.60 14.36
N LYS A 114 -16.89 -16.94 14.16
CA LYS A 114 -16.67 -15.54 14.55
C LYS A 114 -15.93 -14.82 13.44
N ILE A 115 -16.62 -13.93 12.73
CA ILE A 115 -16.04 -13.12 11.66
C ILE A 115 -15.72 -11.73 12.22
N GLN A 116 -14.45 -11.41 12.34
CA GLN A 116 -13.97 -10.09 12.77
C GLN A 116 -13.74 -9.16 11.56
N ARG A 117 -13.48 -7.87 11.82
CA ARG A 117 -13.03 -6.91 10.81
C ARG A 117 -11.81 -7.48 10.07
N TYR A 118 -11.73 -7.26 8.76
CA TYR A 118 -10.72 -7.79 7.84
C TYR A 118 -10.81 -9.31 7.55
N GLN A 119 -11.92 -9.98 7.87
CA GLN A 119 -12.06 -11.44 7.72
C GLN A 119 -13.20 -11.88 6.79
N SER A 120 -13.67 -10.98 5.90
CA SER A 120 -14.68 -11.33 4.89
C SER A 120 -14.15 -11.20 3.45
N LEU A 121 -15.05 -11.00 2.47
CA LEU A 121 -14.75 -11.17 1.04
C LEU A 121 -14.99 -9.89 0.21
N SER A 122 -15.30 -8.75 0.81
CA SER A 122 -15.27 -7.43 0.19
C SER A 122 -13.93 -6.78 0.51
N PHE A 123 -13.20 -6.31 -0.51
CA PHE A 123 -11.85 -5.74 -0.36
C PHE A 123 -11.80 -4.35 -0.96
N TRP A 124 -11.47 -3.35 -0.14
CA TRP A 124 -11.40 -1.95 -0.56
C TRP A 124 -10.09 -1.65 -1.28
N THR A 125 -9.96 -2.29 -2.42
CA THR A 125 -8.79 -2.31 -3.31
C THR A 125 -9.28 -2.49 -4.76
N PRO A 126 -8.69 -1.75 -5.75
CA PRO A 126 -7.49 -0.92 -5.72
C PRO A 126 -7.73 0.56 -5.40
N ASN A 127 -6.69 1.26 -4.90
CA ASN A 127 -6.64 2.71 -4.91
C ASN A 127 -6.13 3.20 -6.28
N ILE A 128 -7.02 3.74 -7.10
CA ILE A 128 -6.73 4.23 -8.45
C ILE A 128 -6.79 5.75 -8.57
N ASN A 129 -6.65 6.45 -7.46
CA ASN A 129 -6.47 7.90 -7.50
C ASN A 129 -5.17 8.27 -8.20
N ILE A 130 -5.19 9.36 -8.96
CA ILE A 130 -4.02 9.84 -9.69
C ILE A 130 -3.07 10.53 -8.71
N PHE A 131 -1.82 10.09 -8.67
CA PHE A 131 -0.78 10.69 -7.84
C PHE A 131 -0.29 12.00 -8.48
N ARG A 132 -1.13 13.05 -8.41
CA ARG A 132 -0.87 14.35 -9.03
C ARG A 132 0.28 15.13 -8.39
N ASP A 133 0.60 14.86 -7.13
CA ASP A 133 1.55 15.63 -6.33
C ASP A 133 2.36 14.73 -5.39
N PRO A 134 3.70 14.74 -5.47
CA PRO A 134 4.55 13.89 -4.66
C PRO A 134 4.51 14.17 -3.15
N ARG A 135 3.86 15.27 -2.72
CA ARG A 135 3.66 15.58 -1.31
C ARG A 135 2.58 14.75 -0.64
N TRP A 136 1.67 14.17 -1.40
CA TRP A 136 0.59 13.34 -0.83
C TRP A 136 1.11 12.03 -0.23
N GLY A 137 0.91 11.83 1.09
CA GLY A 137 1.47 10.69 1.82
C GLY A 137 0.88 9.33 1.45
N ARG A 138 -0.37 9.28 0.93
CA ARG A 138 -0.99 8.05 0.42
C ARG A 138 -0.61 7.73 -1.04
N GLY A 139 0.30 8.49 -1.64
CA GLY A 139 0.84 8.18 -2.97
C GLY A 139 1.38 6.75 -3.09
N GLN A 140 1.95 6.20 -2.02
CA GLN A 140 2.42 4.81 -1.94
C GLN A 140 1.34 3.76 -2.25
N GLU A 141 0.06 4.11 -2.08
CA GLU A 141 -1.10 3.23 -2.34
C GLU A 141 -1.54 3.22 -3.81
N THR A 142 -1.03 4.13 -4.64
CA THR A 142 -1.49 4.39 -6.01
C THR A 142 -0.59 3.76 -7.08
N TYR A 143 -1.08 3.75 -8.33
CA TYR A 143 -0.32 3.26 -9.50
C TYR A 143 0.40 4.37 -10.27
N GLY A 144 0.57 5.54 -9.64
CA GLY A 144 1.31 6.65 -10.20
C GLY A 144 0.45 7.79 -10.77
N GLU A 145 1.05 8.59 -11.63
CA GLU A 145 0.47 9.86 -12.11
C GLU A 145 -0.27 9.75 -13.44
N ASP A 146 -0.15 8.62 -14.13
CA ASP A 146 -0.72 8.45 -15.47
C ASP A 146 -2.06 7.69 -15.45
N PRO A 147 -3.12 8.25 -16.05
CA PRO A 147 -4.44 7.63 -16.07
C PRO A 147 -4.50 6.30 -16.82
N PHE A 148 -3.74 6.13 -17.91
CA PHE A 148 -3.73 4.92 -18.72
C PHE A 148 -3.00 3.78 -17.99
N LEU A 149 -1.82 4.05 -17.42
CA LEU A 149 -1.07 3.07 -16.62
C LEU A 149 -1.91 2.65 -15.41
N THR A 150 -2.50 3.61 -14.68
CA THR A 150 -3.38 3.34 -13.53
C THR A 150 -4.59 2.47 -13.93
N ALA A 151 -5.23 2.75 -15.07
CA ALA A 151 -6.34 1.94 -15.57
C ALA A 151 -5.89 0.50 -15.87
N LYS A 152 -4.77 0.31 -16.56
CA LYS A 152 -4.21 -1.01 -16.89
C LYS A 152 -3.87 -1.83 -15.64
N MET A 153 -3.19 -1.21 -14.69
CA MET A 153 -2.85 -1.85 -13.42
C MET A 153 -4.11 -2.15 -12.59
N GLY A 154 -5.03 -1.19 -12.48
CA GLY A 154 -6.29 -1.38 -11.77
C GLY A 154 -7.16 -2.50 -12.35
N LEU A 155 -7.25 -2.63 -13.67
CA LEU A 155 -7.94 -3.75 -14.34
C LEU A 155 -7.34 -5.11 -13.97
N ALA A 156 -6.01 -5.21 -13.97
CA ALA A 156 -5.32 -6.44 -13.56
C ALA A 156 -5.64 -6.83 -12.11
N VAL A 157 -5.69 -5.85 -11.20
CA VAL A 157 -6.06 -6.04 -9.80
C VAL A 157 -7.50 -6.51 -9.66
N VAL A 158 -8.46 -5.80 -10.25
CA VAL A 158 -9.88 -6.15 -10.17
C VAL A 158 -10.13 -7.57 -10.68
N ARG A 159 -9.57 -7.90 -11.86
CA ARG A 159 -9.73 -9.24 -12.45
C ARG A 159 -9.13 -10.34 -11.58
N GLY A 160 -7.92 -10.14 -11.04
CA GLY A 160 -7.26 -11.09 -10.13
C GLY A 160 -8.04 -11.28 -8.83
N LEU A 161 -8.56 -10.21 -8.22
CA LEU A 161 -9.36 -10.29 -7.01
C LEU A 161 -10.72 -10.96 -7.26
N GLN A 162 -11.44 -10.57 -8.31
CA GLN A 162 -12.80 -11.06 -8.57
C GLN A 162 -12.87 -12.46 -9.18
N GLY A 163 -11.70 -13.07 -9.53
CA GLY A 163 -11.65 -14.42 -10.10
C GLY A 163 -11.92 -14.45 -11.60
N TYR A 164 -11.42 -13.44 -12.31
CA TYR A 164 -11.39 -13.42 -13.77
C TYR A 164 -10.00 -13.79 -14.29
N SER A 165 -9.92 -14.34 -15.49
CA SER A 165 -8.67 -14.46 -16.22
C SER A 165 -8.12 -13.08 -16.61
N TYR A 166 -6.85 -13.02 -17.00
CA TYR A 166 -6.23 -11.75 -17.42
C TYR A 166 -6.99 -11.07 -18.59
N ASP A 167 -7.56 -11.84 -19.50
CA ASP A 167 -8.38 -11.36 -20.63
C ASP A 167 -9.85 -11.07 -20.26
N GLY A 168 -10.21 -11.13 -18.96
CA GLY A 168 -11.50 -10.71 -18.44
C GLY A 168 -12.61 -11.76 -18.50
N LYS A 169 -12.29 -13.07 -18.64
CA LYS A 169 -13.28 -14.14 -18.59
C LYS A 169 -13.45 -14.65 -17.16
N PRO A 170 -14.69 -14.81 -16.66
CA PRO A 170 -14.91 -15.38 -15.32
C PRO A 170 -14.37 -16.83 -15.25
N LEU A 171 -13.67 -17.15 -14.17
CA LEU A 171 -13.14 -18.49 -13.91
C LEU A 171 -14.15 -19.42 -13.24
N ASP A 172 -15.19 -18.85 -12.63
CA ASP A 172 -16.37 -19.53 -12.13
C ASP A 172 -17.61 -18.88 -12.75
N SER A 173 -18.53 -19.65 -13.30
CA SER A 173 -19.70 -19.13 -14.02
C SER A 173 -20.80 -18.59 -13.09
N LYS A 174 -20.71 -18.87 -11.80
CA LYS A 174 -21.77 -18.57 -10.81
C LYS A 174 -21.29 -17.69 -9.69
N TYR A 175 -20.07 -17.92 -9.18
CA TYR A 175 -19.60 -17.27 -7.96
C TYR A 175 -18.37 -16.40 -8.22
N MET A 176 -18.47 -15.16 -7.82
CA MET A 176 -17.34 -14.25 -7.78
C MET A 176 -16.36 -14.64 -6.66
N LYS A 177 -15.05 -14.48 -6.89
CA LYS A 177 -14.04 -14.87 -5.91
C LYS A 177 -13.99 -13.90 -4.73
N LEU A 178 -13.87 -12.59 -5.00
CA LEU A 178 -13.95 -11.50 -4.02
C LEU A 178 -14.73 -10.35 -4.65
N LEU A 179 -15.15 -9.38 -3.85
CA LEU A 179 -15.56 -8.07 -4.33
C LEU A 179 -14.35 -7.14 -4.28
N ALA A 180 -13.95 -6.59 -5.42
CA ALA A 180 -12.96 -5.52 -5.52
C ALA A 180 -13.65 -4.16 -5.44
N CYS A 181 -12.99 -3.15 -4.85
CA CYS A 181 -13.54 -1.81 -4.68
C CYS A 181 -12.58 -0.75 -5.24
N ALA A 182 -13.00 -0.03 -6.27
CA ALA A 182 -12.26 1.09 -6.81
C ALA A 182 -12.37 2.31 -5.89
N LYS A 183 -11.25 2.84 -5.38
CA LYS A 183 -11.25 3.97 -4.44
C LYS A 183 -10.25 5.05 -4.83
N HIS A 184 -10.47 6.30 -4.41
CA HIS A 184 -11.64 6.91 -3.77
C HIS A 184 -12.34 7.82 -4.78
N PHE A 185 -13.58 7.56 -5.07
CA PHE A 185 -14.37 8.26 -6.08
C PHE A 185 -15.01 9.53 -5.51
N ALA A 186 -14.73 10.71 -6.05
CA ALA A 186 -13.81 10.96 -7.13
C ALA A 186 -12.82 12.06 -6.73
N VAL A 187 -11.73 12.18 -7.52
CA VAL A 187 -10.79 13.31 -7.43
C VAL A 187 -10.12 13.42 -6.05
N HIS A 188 -9.71 12.32 -5.44
CA HIS A 188 -8.98 12.32 -4.17
C HIS A 188 -7.48 12.17 -4.39
N SER A 189 -6.65 13.11 -3.85
CA SER A 189 -5.20 13.01 -3.80
C SER A 189 -4.59 13.99 -2.78
N GLY A 190 -5.04 13.89 -1.53
CA GLY A 190 -4.66 14.74 -0.39
C GLY A 190 -5.44 16.06 -0.34
N PRO A 191 -5.18 16.89 0.65
CA PRO A 191 -4.25 16.66 1.75
C PRO A 191 -4.80 15.73 2.84
N GLU A 192 -3.92 15.00 3.54
CA GLU A 192 -4.32 14.11 4.65
C GLU A 192 -4.59 14.89 5.94
N TRP A 193 -3.89 15.98 6.18
CA TRP A 193 -3.98 16.76 7.42
C TRP A 193 -5.31 17.52 7.62
N ASN A 194 -6.15 17.68 6.59
CA ASN A 194 -7.48 18.29 6.68
C ASN A 194 -8.52 17.64 5.74
N ARG A 195 -8.34 16.39 5.36
CA ARG A 195 -9.19 15.70 4.36
C ARG A 195 -10.68 15.69 4.70
N HIS A 196 -11.03 15.75 6.00
CA HIS A 196 -12.43 15.78 6.50
C HIS A 196 -13.12 17.14 6.33
N GLU A 197 -12.38 18.20 6.00
CA GLU A 197 -12.94 19.55 5.81
C GLU A 197 -12.68 20.08 4.39
N PHE A 198 -11.81 19.40 3.64
CA PHE A 198 -11.31 19.89 2.36
C PHE A 198 -12.43 20.01 1.30
N ASN A 199 -12.37 21.09 0.51
CA ASN A 199 -13.28 21.35 -0.60
C ASN A 199 -12.47 21.65 -1.86
N ILE A 200 -12.65 20.86 -2.90
CA ILE A 200 -12.07 21.12 -4.22
C ILE A 200 -13.00 22.10 -4.94
N GLU A 201 -12.45 23.22 -5.35
CA GLU A 201 -13.20 24.27 -6.03
C GLU A 201 -12.66 24.51 -7.44
N ASN A 202 -13.56 24.83 -8.37
CA ASN A 202 -13.22 25.22 -9.74
C ASN A 202 -12.37 24.19 -10.50
N LEU A 203 -12.63 22.90 -10.32
CA LEU A 203 -11.94 21.86 -11.06
C LEU A 203 -12.29 21.94 -12.54
N PRO A 204 -11.32 22.10 -13.46
CA PRO A 204 -11.60 22.11 -14.89
C PRO A 204 -12.19 20.78 -15.36
N GLU A 205 -13.24 20.85 -16.19
CA GLU A 205 -13.89 19.64 -16.76
C GLU A 205 -12.87 18.78 -17.54
N ARG A 206 -11.93 19.41 -18.26
CA ARG A 206 -10.83 18.68 -18.91
C ARG A 206 -10.06 17.83 -17.92
N ASP A 207 -9.64 18.39 -16.79
CA ASP A 207 -8.83 17.68 -15.81
C ASP A 207 -9.63 16.55 -15.16
N LEU A 208 -10.91 16.78 -14.90
CA LEU A 208 -11.82 15.75 -14.42
C LEU A 208 -11.87 14.56 -15.40
N TRP A 209 -12.17 14.81 -16.68
CA TRP A 209 -12.43 13.77 -17.67
C TRP A 209 -11.17 13.15 -18.30
N GLU A 210 -10.06 13.90 -18.44
CA GLU A 210 -8.81 13.38 -18.99
C GLU A 210 -7.85 12.80 -17.95
N THR A 211 -8.02 13.14 -16.66
CA THR A 211 -7.06 12.74 -15.62
C THR A 211 -7.70 11.94 -14.49
N TYR A 212 -8.74 12.48 -13.83
CA TYR A 212 -9.23 11.88 -12.59
C TYR A 212 -10.22 10.72 -12.80
N LEU A 213 -11.03 10.74 -13.84
CA LEU A 213 -12.08 9.76 -14.08
C LEU A 213 -11.69 8.55 -14.95
N PRO A 214 -10.70 8.59 -15.89
CA PRO A 214 -10.49 7.50 -16.85
C PRO A 214 -10.22 6.14 -16.24
N ALA A 215 -9.45 6.06 -15.15
CA ALA A 215 -9.19 4.80 -14.49
C ALA A 215 -10.47 4.20 -13.88
N PHE A 216 -11.32 5.00 -13.23
CA PHE A 216 -12.61 4.55 -12.72
C PHE A 216 -13.51 4.04 -13.83
N LYS A 217 -13.60 4.78 -14.95
CA LYS A 217 -14.39 4.37 -16.12
C LYS A 217 -13.96 2.99 -16.64
N SER A 218 -12.66 2.77 -16.80
CA SER A 218 -12.13 1.46 -17.23
C SER A 218 -12.46 0.34 -16.25
N LEU A 219 -12.31 0.57 -14.94
CA LEU A 219 -12.62 -0.47 -13.96
C LEU A 219 -14.12 -0.80 -13.90
N VAL A 220 -14.99 0.18 -14.15
CA VAL A 220 -16.43 -0.04 -14.23
C VAL A 220 -16.80 -0.77 -15.52
N GLN A 221 -16.38 -0.29 -16.70
CA GLN A 221 -16.85 -0.77 -17.99
C GLN A 221 -16.10 -2.00 -18.52
N GLU A 222 -14.80 -2.14 -18.23
CA GLU A 222 -13.95 -3.23 -18.70
C GLU A 222 -13.63 -4.25 -17.60
N GLY A 223 -13.61 -3.80 -16.34
CA GLY A 223 -13.29 -4.61 -15.16
C GLY A 223 -14.50 -5.16 -14.43
N GLU A 224 -15.69 -4.63 -14.70
CA GLU A 224 -16.93 -4.97 -13.98
C GLU A 224 -16.71 -4.95 -12.46
N VAL A 225 -16.01 -3.90 -11.97
CA VAL A 225 -15.67 -3.78 -10.55
C VAL A 225 -16.94 -3.83 -9.69
N ALA A 226 -16.91 -4.65 -8.63
CA ALA A 226 -18.09 -4.93 -7.81
C ALA A 226 -18.47 -3.75 -6.90
N GLU A 227 -17.48 -2.96 -6.47
CA GLU A 227 -17.68 -1.86 -5.54
C GLU A 227 -16.92 -0.60 -5.99
N VAL A 228 -17.45 0.56 -5.59
CA VAL A 228 -16.78 1.87 -5.70
C VAL A 228 -16.89 2.56 -4.34
N MET A 229 -15.80 3.14 -3.85
CA MET A 229 -15.81 3.89 -2.59
C MET A 229 -15.83 5.39 -2.86
N CYS A 230 -16.82 6.11 -2.31
CA CYS A 230 -16.85 7.56 -2.37
C CYS A 230 -15.85 8.19 -1.37
N ALA A 231 -15.26 9.32 -1.74
CA ALA A 231 -14.17 9.97 -1.04
C ALA A 231 -14.63 10.88 0.10
N TYR A 232 -13.70 11.28 0.98
CA TYR A 232 -13.97 12.15 2.13
C TYR A 232 -14.38 13.57 1.77
N GLN A 233 -13.65 14.20 0.84
CA GLN A 233 -13.73 15.63 0.59
C GLN A 233 -15.05 16.07 -0.08
N ARG A 234 -15.22 17.39 -0.15
CA ARG A 234 -16.23 18.03 -1.01
C ARG A 234 -15.65 18.38 -2.37
N ILE A 235 -16.54 18.48 -3.35
CA ILE A 235 -16.25 19.09 -4.66
C ILE A 235 -17.36 20.12 -4.91
N ASP A 236 -16.96 21.38 -5.14
CA ASP A 236 -17.87 22.52 -5.31
C ASP A 236 -18.91 22.62 -4.18
N GLY A 237 -18.46 22.43 -2.95
CA GLY A 237 -19.27 22.51 -1.73
C GLY A 237 -20.13 21.28 -1.42
N GLN A 238 -20.20 20.29 -2.29
CA GLN A 238 -20.98 19.06 -2.08
C GLN A 238 -20.07 17.91 -1.64
N ALA A 239 -20.49 17.18 -0.60
CA ALA A 239 -19.76 16.00 -0.14
C ALA A 239 -19.77 14.90 -1.20
N CYS A 240 -18.62 14.27 -1.47
CA CYS A 240 -18.53 13.22 -2.49
C CYS A 240 -19.52 12.09 -2.29
N CYS A 241 -19.74 11.63 -1.03
CA CYS A 241 -20.69 10.57 -0.68
C CYS A 241 -22.16 11.04 -0.66
N ALA A 242 -22.47 12.22 -1.20
CA ALA A 242 -23.84 12.73 -1.39
C ALA A 242 -23.98 13.51 -2.70
N GLN A 243 -23.09 13.28 -3.66
CA GLN A 243 -23.07 14.05 -4.90
C GLN A 243 -23.68 13.27 -6.06
N THR A 244 -24.93 13.56 -6.36
CA THR A 244 -25.73 12.91 -7.42
C THR A 244 -25.04 12.94 -8.79
N ARG A 245 -24.30 14.02 -9.13
CA ARG A 245 -23.56 14.10 -10.38
C ARG A 245 -22.60 12.93 -10.56
N TYR A 246 -21.81 12.63 -9.52
CA TYR A 246 -20.80 11.57 -9.62
C TYR A 246 -21.41 10.18 -9.44
N GLU A 247 -22.23 9.98 -8.40
CA GLU A 247 -22.73 8.66 -8.06
C GLU A 247 -23.87 8.17 -8.95
N GLN A 248 -24.79 9.06 -9.39
CA GLN A 248 -25.91 8.68 -10.26
C GLN A 248 -25.61 8.96 -11.73
N GLN A 249 -25.36 10.24 -12.09
CA GLN A 249 -25.30 10.61 -13.51
C GLN A 249 -24.08 10.00 -14.20
N ILE A 250 -22.87 10.12 -13.61
CA ILE A 250 -21.65 9.62 -14.24
C ILE A 250 -21.52 8.10 -14.00
N LEU A 251 -21.51 7.66 -12.74
CA LEU A 251 -21.17 6.28 -12.41
C LEU A 251 -22.26 5.30 -12.87
N ARG A 252 -23.56 5.58 -12.55
CA ARG A 252 -24.65 4.66 -12.87
C ARG A 252 -25.27 4.88 -14.24
N ASP A 253 -25.66 6.12 -14.57
CA ASP A 253 -26.42 6.38 -15.79
C ASP A 253 -25.53 6.37 -17.04
N GLU A 254 -24.35 7.02 -16.99
CA GLU A 254 -23.45 7.11 -18.15
C GLU A 254 -22.56 5.86 -18.30
N TRP A 255 -21.95 5.37 -17.20
CA TRP A 255 -21.05 4.22 -17.28
C TRP A 255 -21.72 2.87 -17.05
N GLY A 256 -22.97 2.86 -16.56
CA GLY A 256 -23.77 1.64 -16.38
C GLY A 256 -23.38 0.81 -15.15
N PHE A 257 -22.80 1.42 -14.12
CA PHE A 257 -22.37 0.72 -12.90
C PHE A 257 -23.53 0.04 -12.17
N GLN A 258 -23.46 -1.26 -11.99
CA GLN A 258 -24.48 -2.08 -11.32
C GLN A 258 -24.10 -2.48 -9.89
N GLY A 259 -22.84 -2.29 -9.52
CA GLY A 259 -22.30 -2.66 -8.20
C GLY A 259 -22.78 -1.74 -7.07
N LEU A 260 -22.19 -1.91 -5.91
CA LEU A 260 -22.50 -1.10 -4.73
C LEU A 260 -21.50 0.04 -4.52
N ILE A 261 -21.96 1.11 -3.86
CA ILE A 261 -21.12 2.23 -3.44
C ILE A 261 -20.98 2.16 -1.92
N THR A 262 -19.73 2.16 -1.44
CA THR A 262 -19.42 2.23 -0.02
C THR A 262 -18.85 3.60 0.33
N SER A 263 -19.14 4.11 1.52
CA SER A 263 -18.48 5.33 2.01
C SER A 263 -17.09 5.03 2.53
N ASP A 264 -16.18 5.99 2.40
CA ASP A 264 -14.98 5.97 3.23
C ASP A 264 -15.32 6.12 4.72
N CYS A 265 -14.42 5.70 5.62
CA CYS A 265 -14.74 5.53 7.04
C CYS A 265 -14.96 6.88 7.75
N GLY A 266 -16.21 7.12 8.16
CA GLY A 266 -16.65 8.38 8.77
C GLY A 266 -16.99 9.48 7.79
N ALA A 267 -16.92 9.25 6.46
CA ALA A 267 -17.21 10.28 5.47
C ALA A 267 -18.65 10.84 5.55
N ILE A 268 -19.63 10.02 5.97
CA ILE A 268 -21.01 10.51 6.17
C ILE A 268 -21.14 11.36 7.43
N ARG A 269 -20.41 11.04 8.51
CA ARG A 269 -20.30 11.89 9.69
C ARG A 269 -19.75 13.28 9.33
N ASP A 270 -18.86 13.34 8.35
CA ASP A 270 -18.27 14.61 7.91
C ASP A 270 -19.28 15.58 7.27
N PHE A 271 -20.51 15.16 6.96
CA PHE A 271 -21.57 16.05 6.50
C PHE A 271 -22.04 17.03 7.59
N LEU A 272 -21.81 16.70 8.86
CA LEU A 272 -22.30 17.46 10.01
C LEU A 272 -21.63 18.86 10.14
N PRO A 273 -22.24 19.78 10.94
CA PRO A 273 -21.79 21.18 11.04
C PRO A 273 -20.34 21.40 11.45
N ARG A 274 -19.75 20.45 12.19
CA ARG A 274 -18.34 20.53 12.61
C ARG A 274 -17.36 20.42 11.42
N TRP A 275 -17.77 19.77 10.33
CA TRP A 275 -16.91 19.40 9.20
C TRP A 275 -17.37 20.08 7.90
N HIS A 276 -18.18 19.40 7.11
CA HIS A 276 -18.66 19.90 5.82
C HIS A 276 -19.82 20.89 5.94
N ASN A 277 -20.60 20.80 7.04
CA ASN A 277 -21.79 21.61 7.25
C ASN A 277 -22.83 21.53 6.10
N VAL A 278 -23.03 20.32 5.57
CA VAL A 278 -23.99 20.04 4.50
C VAL A 278 -25.25 19.29 4.99
N ALA A 279 -25.27 18.85 6.24
CA ALA A 279 -26.41 18.25 6.91
C ALA A 279 -26.52 18.75 8.37
N ARG A 280 -27.74 18.95 8.86
CA ARG A 280 -27.99 19.45 10.23
C ARG A 280 -27.78 18.39 11.32
N ASP A 281 -28.05 17.11 10.97
CA ASP A 281 -27.95 15.97 11.90
C ASP A 281 -27.68 14.66 11.16
N GLY A 282 -27.42 13.57 11.92
CA GLY A 282 -27.08 12.27 11.35
C GLY A 282 -28.22 11.64 10.53
N ALA A 283 -29.49 11.97 10.78
CA ALA A 283 -30.62 11.46 10.01
C ALA A 283 -30.65 12.08 8.60
N GLU A 284 -30.44 13.39 8.51
CA GLU A 284 -30.33 14.07 7.21
C GLU A 284 -29.06 13.66 6.46
N ALA A 285 -27.93 13.51 7.16
CA ALA A 285 -26.69 13.05 6.57
C ALA A 285 -26.86 11.65 5.92
N SER A 286 -27.43 10.71 6.67
CA SER A 286 -27.72 9.36 6.19
C SER A 286 -28.67 9.34 5.00
N ALA A 287 -29.77 10.12 5.06
CA ALA A 287 -30.74 10.22 3.98
C ALA A 287 -30.11 10.76 2.69
N LYS A 288 -29.30 11.83 2.78
CA LYS A 288 -28.58 12.41 1.64
C LYS A 288 -27.64 11.42 0.98
N ALA A 289 -26.86 10.66 1.77
CA ALA A 289 -25.95 9.67 1.27
C ALA A 289 -26.67 8.55 0.51
N VAL A 290 -27.70 7.93 1.10
CA VAL A 290 -28.49 6.86 0.43
C VAL A 290 -29.18 7.37 -0.82
N LEU A 291 -29.78 8.57 -0.78
CA LEU A 291 -30.46 9.16 -1.96
C LEU A 291 -29.49 9.46 -3.11
N ALA A 292 -28.26 9.84 -2.82
CA ALA A 292 -27.21 10.02 -3.83
C ALA A 292 -26.71 8.71 -4.43
N GLY A 293 -26.73 7.60 -3.66
CA GLY A 293 -26.34 6.29 -4.17
C GLY A 293 -25.40 5.49 -3.27
N THR A 294 -24.94 6.06 -2.14
CA THR A 294 -24.09 5.37 -1.18
C THR A 294 -24.85 4.25 -0.48
N ASP A 295 -24.46 3.01 -0.71
CA ASP A 295 -25.20 1.81 -0.29
C ASP A 295 -24.73 1.27 1.07
N VAL A 296 -23.42 1.33 1.37
CA VAL A 296 -22.80 0.85 2.60
C VAL A 296 -22.09 2.00 3.32
N GLU A 297 -22.32 2.11 4.62
CA GLU A 297 -21.56 3.05 5.46
C GLU A 297 -20.43 2.37 6.22
N CYS A 298 -19.21 2.89 6.11
CA CYS A 298 -18.17 2.70 7.10
C CYS A 298 -18.29 3.79 8.17
N GLY A 299 -19.03 3.50 9.22
CA GLY A 299 -19.32 4.50 10.25
C GLY A 299 -20.47 4.12 11.17
N SER A 300 -21.20 5.14 11.64
CA SER A 300 -22.32 4.95 12.58
C SER A 300 -23.56 5.79 12.26
N GLU A 301 -23.54 6.60 11.20
CA GLU A 301 -24.61 7.54 10.90
C GLU A 301 -25.86 6.84 10.37
N TYR A 302 -25.72 5.74 9.62
CA TYR A 302 -26.85 4.95 9.10
C TYR A 302 -27.75 4.39 10.21
N LYS A 303 -27.30 4.32 11.47
CA LYS A 303 -28.16 4.03 12.62
C LYS A 303 -29.32 5.03 12.75
N ASN A 304 -29.20 6.21 12.15
CA ASN A 304 -30.23 7.26 12.15
C ASN A 304 -31.25 7.10 11.02
N LEU A 305 -31.06 6.19 10.04
CA LEU A 305 -32.00 5.96 8.94
C LEU A 305 -33.44 5.67 9.37
N PRO A 306 -33.70 4.87 10.44
CA PRO A 306 -35.08 4.70 10.90
C PRO A 306 -35.73 6.01 11.36
N ALA A 307 -34.97 6.94 11.92
CA ALA A 307 -35.46 8.28 12.28
C ALA A 307 -35.71 9.13 11.03
N ALA A 308 -34.83 9.06 10.03
CA ALA A 308 -34.97 9.72 8.74
C ALA A 308 -36.24 9.26 7.99
N VAL A 309 -36.53 7.95 7.98
CA VAL A 309 -37.77 7.41 7.40
C VAL A 309 -39.01 7.92 8.14
N ARG A 310 -39.02 7.87 9.47
CA ARG A 310 -40.15 8.39 10.26
C ARG A 310 -40.36 9.89 10.08
N ARG A 311 -39.31 10.65 9.82
CA ARG A 311 -39.36 12.10 9.57
C ARG A 311 -39.78 12.44 8.12
N GLY A 312 -39.71 11.46 7.22
CA GLY A 312 -40.03 11.65 5.79
C GLY A 312 -38.88 12.23 4.97
N ASP A 313 -37.64 12.23 5.51
CA ASP A 313 -36.44 12.65 4.77
C ASP A 313 -36.09 11.65 3.66
N ILE A 314 -36.44 10.37 3.83
CA ILE A 314 -36.21 9.27 2.90
C ILE A 314 -37.34 8.23 3.05
N ARG A 315 -37.63 7.49 1.98
CA ARG A 315 -38.61 6.40 2.00
C ARG A 315 -37.92 5.07 2.25
N GLU A 316 -38.58 4.11 2.87
CA GLU A 316 -38.05 2.75 3.04
C GLU A 316 -37.68 2.09 1.69
N ALA A 317 -38.46 2.34 0.63
CA ALA A 317 -38.18 1.86 -0.72
C ALA A 317 -36.81 2.37 -1.29
N ASP A 318 -36.31 3.49 -0.80
CA ASP A 318 -34.99 4.01 -1.21
C ASP A 318 -33.87 3.22 -0.53
N LEU A 319 -34.07 2.77 0.73
CA LEU A 319 -33.18 1.83 1.42
C LEU A 319 -33.19 0.45 0.75
N ASP A 320 -34.37 0.01 0.30
CA ASP A 320 -34.53 -1.28 -0.37
C ASP A 320 -33.70 -1.37 -1.65
N ARG A 321 -33.61 -0.28 -2.43
CA ARG A 321 -32.73 -0.25 -3.61
C ARG A 321 -31.24 -0.46 -3.26
N SER A 322 -30.76 0.19 -2.23
CA SER A 322 -29.38 0.05 -1.75
C SER A 322 -29.15 -1.35 -1.19
N LEU A 323 -30.00 -1.81 -0.27
CA LEU A 323 -29.85 -3.13 0.35
C LEU A 323 -29.94 -4.27 -0.66
N ARG A 324 -30.78 -4.13 -1.70
CA ARG A 324 -30.84 -5.12 -2.78
C ARG A 324 -29.48 -5.36 -3.44
N ARG A 325 -28.68 -4.31 -3.68
CA ARG A 325 -27.34 -4.43 -4.25
C ARG A 325 -26.39 -5.20 -3.30
N LEU A 326 -26.46 -4.92 -2.00
CA LEU A 326 -25.69 -5.64 -1.00
C LEU A 326 -26.03 -7.14 -0.98
N LEU A 327 -27.30 -7.47 -1.02
CA LEU A 327 -27.75 -8.86 -1.02
C LEU A 327 -27.31 -9.58 -2.31
N VAL A 328 -27.44 -8.92 -3.47
CA VAL A 328 -26.94 -9.45 -4.75
C VAL A 328 -25.44 -9.77 -4.66
N ALA A 329 -24.61 -8.84 -4.18
CA ALA A 329 -23.19 -9.03 -4.04
C ALA A 329 -22.85 -10.23 -3.10
N ARG A 330 -23.54 -10.37 -1.97
CA ARG A 330 -23.35 -11.50 -1.04
C ARG A 330 -23.78 -12.83 -1.67
N PHE A 331 -24.86 -12.87 -2.45
CA PHE A 331 -25.25 -14.07 -3.20
C PHE A 331 -24.22 -14.44 -4.28
N GLN A 332 -23.66 -13.44 -4.97
CA GLN A 332 -22.57 -13.66 -5.95
C GLN A 332 -21.29 -14.22 -5.30
N LEU A 333 -21.00 -13.88 -4.05
CA LEU A 333 -19.89 -14.48 -3.29
C LEU A 333 -20.15 -15.93 -2.86
N GLY A 334 -21.39 -16.40 -2.92
CA GLY A 334 -21.82 -17.68 -2.39
C GLY A 334 -21.94 -17.70 -0.86
N ASP A 335 -22.14 -16.54 -0.23
CA ASP A 335 -22.16 -16.40 1.24
C ASP A 335 -23.36 -17.14 1.90
N PHE A 336 -24.45 -17.31 1.16
CA PHE A 336 -25.67 -18.01 1.59
C PHE A 336 -25.75 -19.44 1.09
N ASP A 337 -24.80 -19.91 0.31
CA ASP A 337 -24.82 -21.24 -0.29
C ASP A 337 -23.92 -22.22 0.46
N PRO A 338 -24.22 -23.52 0.41
CA PRO A 338 -23.34 -24.55 0.97
C PRO A 338 -21.94 -24.49 0.36
N ASP A 339 -20.89 -24.65 1.19
CA ASP A 339 -19.49 -24.63 0.77
C ASP A 339 -19.20 -25.59 -0.40
N SER A 340 -19.93 -26.72 -0.48
CA SER A 340 -19.77 -27.70 -1.56
C SER A 340 -20.11 -27.18 -2.97
N LEU A 341 -20.93 -26.12 -3.06
CA LEU A 341 -21.32 -25.49 -4.31
C LEU A 341 -20.36 -24.38 -4.74
N VAL A 342 -19.61 -23.80 -3.79
CA VAL A 342 -18.71 -22.66 -4.04
C VAL A 342 -17.29 -23.19 -4.29
N GLY A 343 -16.86 -23.18 -5.55
CA GLY A 343 -15.54 -23.71 -5.95
C GLY A 343 -14.36 -23.12 -5.18
N TRP A 344 -14.42 -21.86 -4.84
CA TRP A 344 -13.38 -21.10 -4.12
C TRP A 344 -13.14 -21.58 -2.68
N THR A 345 -14.05 -22.33 -2.07
CA THR A 345 -13.86 -22.91 -0.72
C THR A 345 -12.91 -24.11 -0.68
N ARG A 346 -12.50 -24.60 -1.86
CA ARG A 346 -11.57 -25.73 -2.00
C ARG A 346 -10.10 -25.30 -2.05
N ILE A 347 -9.82 -23.99 -2.04
CA ILE A 347 -8.44 -23.49 -2.00
C ILE A 347 -7.79 -23.98 -0.69
N PRO A 348 -6.62 -24.65 -0.76
CA PRO A 348 -6.02 -25.25 0.42
C PRO A 348 -5.43 -24.21 1.37
N ALA A 349 -5.47 -24.49 2.68
CA ALA A 349 -4.90 -23.59 3.70
C ALA A 349 -3.40 -23.31 3.49
N SER A 350 -2.67 -24.22 2.85
CA SER A 350 -1.25 -24.04 2.50
C SER A 350 -0.98 -22.95 1.44
N ALA A 351 -2.01 -22.39 0.81
CA ALA A 351 -1.86 -21.26 -0.09
C ALA A 351 -1.39 -19.98 0.65
N VAL A 352 -1.76 -19.83 1.93
CA VAL A 352 -1.37 -18.63 2.73
C VAL A 352 0.15 -18.61 2.93
N ALA A 353 0.79 -17.53 2.50
CA ALA A 353 2.24 -17.32 2.57
C ALA A 353 3.05 -18.49 1.98
N SER A 354 2.55 -19.10 0.91
CA SER A 354 3.17 -20.25 0.25
C SER A 354 4.53 -19.92 -0.37
N LYS A 355 5.31 -20.92 -0.74
CA LYS A 355 6.59 -20.72 -1.43
C LYS A 355 6.39 -20.08 -2.80
N GLU A 356 5.33 -20.44 -3.49
CA GLU A 356 4.94 -19.92 -4.80
C GLU A 356 4.57 -18.45 -4.71
N HIS A 357 3.80 -18.05 -3.68
CA HIS A 357 3.46 -16.64 -3.45
C HIS A 357 4.70 -15.81 -3.07
N LYS A 358 5.62 -16.35 -2.27
CA LYS A 358 6.90 -15.69 -1.96
C LYS A 358 7.81 -15.55 -3.17
N GLN A 359 7.82 -16.55 -4.07
CA GLN A 359 8.53 -16.43 -5.33
C GLN A 359 7.94 -15.33 -6.21
N LEU A 360 6.60 -15.26 -6.28
CA LEU A 360 5.88 -14.20 -6.98
C LEU A 360 6.19 -12.81 -6.38
N ALA A 361 6.27 -12.70 -5.04
CA ALA A 361 6.70 -11.47 -4.37
C ALA A 361 8.15 -11.08 -4.73
N LEU A 362 9.07 -12.05 -4.83
CA LEU A 362 10.43 -11.80 -5.28
C LEU A 362 10.48 -11.33 -6.73
N ASP A 363 9.74 -11.96 -7.63
CA ASP A 363 9.73 -11.62 -9.06
C ASP A 363 9.12 -10.22 -9.29
N MET A 364 8.05 -9.89 -8.58
CA MET A 364 7.47 -8.53 -8.61
C MET A 364 8.46 -7.50 -8.03
N ALA A 365 9.12 -7.80 -6.91
CA ALA A 365 10.11 -6.90 -6.31
C ALA A 365 11.31 -6.65 -7.25
N ARG A 366 11.82 -7.66 -7.95
CA ARG A 366 12.87 -7.51 -8.95
C ARG A 366 12.47 -6.56 -10.08
N LYS A 367 11.27 -6.75 -10.63
CA LYS A 367 10.76 -5.94 -11.75
C LYS A 367 10.43 -4.50 -11.34
N SER A 368 10.17 -4.25 -10.06
CA SER A 368 9.81 -2.92 -9.55
C SER A 368 11.01 -1.99 -9.29
N ILE A 369 12.22 -2.54 -9.18
CA ILE A 369 13.42 -1.75 -8.89
C ILE A 369 13.82 -0.93 -10.12
N VAL A 370 13.99 0.39 -9.93
CA VAL A 370 14.35 1.32 -11.00
C VAL A 370 15.78 1.81 -10.80
N LEU A 371 16.66 1.57 -11.76
CA LEU A 371 18.02 2.12 -11.78
C LEU A 371 17.95 3.54 -12.35
N LEU A 372 18.25 4.55 -11.52
CA LEU A 372 18.16 5.97 -11.91
C LEU A 372 19.50 6.53 -12.42
N LYS A 373 20.59 6.07 -11.85
CA LYS A 373 21.95 6.49 -12.22
C LYS A 373 22.92 5.33 -12.04
N ASN A 374 23.91 5.21 -12.94
CA ASN A 374 25.02 4.29 -12.80
C ASN A 374 26.25 4.76 -13.57
N ASN A 375 27.30 5.18 -12.86
CA ASN A 375 28.60 5.56 -13.44
C ASN A 375 29.53 4.34 -13.60
N GLY A 376 28.96 3.13 -13.74
CA GLY A 376 29.73 1.89 -13.92
C GLY A 376 30.11 1.19 -12.61
N VAL A 377 29.61 1.63 -11.45
CA VAL A 377 29.83 0.96 -10.16
C VAL A 377 28.96 -0.28 -10.00
N LEU A 378 27.80 -0.31 -10.63
CA LEU A 378 26.89 -1.46 -10.69
C LEU A 378 27.00 -2.18 -12.02
N PRO A 379 26.88 -3.53 -12.05
CA PRO A 379 26.71 -4.40 -10.89
C PRO A 379 27.97 -4.50 -10.06
N LEU A 380 27.79 -4.69 -8.72
CA LEU A 380 28.89 -4.89 -7.81
C LEU A 380 29.66 -6.17 -8.16
N PRO A 381 30.99 -6.18 -8.06
CA PRO A 381 31.78 -7.37 -8.35
C PRO A 381 31.49 -8.47 -7.33
N LEU A 382 31.16 -9.65 -7.81
CA LEU A 382 31.21 -10.86 -6.98
C LEU A 382 32.69 -11.20 -6.70
N PRO A 383 33.05 -11.51 -5.45
CA PRO A 383 34.40 -11.98 -5.17
C PRO A 383 34.69 -13.27 -5.97
N PRO A 384 35.93 -13.50 -6.42
CA PRO A 384 36.29 -14.69 -7.17
C PRO A 384 35.96 -15.96 -6.36
N SER A 385 35.49 -16.99 -7.07
CA SER A 385 35.08 -18.28 -6.48
C SER A 385 36.17 -18.85 -5.53
N PRO A 386 35.78 -19.51 -4.41
CA PRO A 386 36.70 -20.07 -3.42
C PRO A 386 37.76 -21.06 -3.97
N ARG A 387 37.59 -21.50 -5.20
CA ARG A 387 38.44 -22.52 -5.82
C ARG A 387 39.84 -22.03 -6.27
N THR A 388 40.11 -20.72 -6.24
CA THR A 388 41.32 -20.18 -6.90
C THR A 388 42.27 -19.34 -6.05
N SER A 389 42.02 -19.05 -4.77
CA SER A 389 43.00 -18.34 -3.91
C SER A 389 42.89 -18.67 -2.42
N HIS A 390 43.92 -19.35 -1.91
CA HIS A 390 44.06 -19.73 -0.49
C HIS A 390 44.90 -18.72 0.35
N LEU A 391 45.25 -17.53 -0.14
CA LEU A 391 46.36 -16.75 0.43
C LEU A 391 46.11 -15.27 0.78
N ALA A 392 44.88 -14.74 0.78
CA ALA A 392 44.65 -13.38 1.27
C ALA A 392 43.49 -13.32 2.29
N PRO A 393 43.63 -12.56 3.40
CA PRO A 393 42.47 -12.24 4.23
C PRO A 393 41.46 -11.46 3.39
N ARG A 394 40.23 -12.00 3.29
CA ARG A 394 39.14 -11.34 2.56
C ARG A 394 38.58 -10.20 3.39
N THR A 395 39.10 -9.00 3.18
CA THR A 395 38.45 -7.79 3.66
C THR A 395 37.27 -7.47 2.73
N SER A 396 36.13 -7.17 3.32
CA SER A 396 34.98 -6.72 2.54
C SER A 396 35.27 -5.35 1.93
N ASN A 397 35.16 -5.23 0.60
CA ASN A 397 35.21 -3.91 -0.04
C ASN A 397 33.89 -3.14 0.04
N ILE A 398 32.88 -3.70 0.75
CA ILE A 398 31.53 -3.13 0.82
C ILE A 398 31.13 -2.95 2.28
N VAL A 399 30.62 -1.75 2.58
CA VAL A 399 29.89 -1.45 3.82
C VAL A 399 28.45 -1.05 3.44
N VAL A 400 27.47 -1.57 4.17
CA VAL A 400 26.09 -1.13 4.10
C VAL A 400 25.85 -0.08 5.15
N MET A 401 25.27 1.05 4.77
CA MET A 401 25.02 2.18 5.67
C MET A 401 23.59 2.71 5.48
N GLY A 402 23.08 3.43 6.48
CA GLY A 402 21.81 4.16 6.36
C GLY A 402 20.69 3.61 7.24
N PRO A 403 19.67 4.47 7.49
CA PRO A 403 18.59 4.18 8.45
C PRO A 403 17.67 3.03 8.01
N ASN A 404 17.50 2.82 6.70
CA ASN A 404 16.59 1.81 6.15
C ASN A 404 17.28 0.46 5.85
N ALA A 405 18.61 0.36 6.05
CA ALA A 405 19.39 -0.80 5.63
C ALA A 405 18.96 -2.11 6.32
N ASN A 406 18.57 -2.04 7.57
CA ASN A 406 18.19 -3.20 8.40
C ASN A 406 16.78 -3.06 9.01
N ASP A 407 15.94 -2.18 8.45
CA ASP A 407 14.55 -2.03 8.88
C ASP A 407 13.65 -2.96 8.08
N SER A 408 13.10 -3.98 8.75
CA SER A 408 12.17 -4.93 8.13
C SER A 408 10.75 -4.39 8.01
N VAL A 409 10.32 -3.50 8.91
CA VAL A 409 8.94 -2.99 8.98
C VAL A 409 8.72 -1.92 7.91
N MET A 410 9.70 -1.06 7.66
CA MET A 410 9.66 -0.08 6.58
C MET A 410 9.29 -0.72 5.23
N MET A 411 9.77 -1.93 4.96
CA MET A 411 9.55 -2.62 3.69
C MET A 411 8.11 -3.04 3.46
N TRP A 412 7.27 -3.10 4.51
CA TRP A 412 5.89 -3.56 4.39
C TRP A 412 4.95 -2.48 3.85
N GLY A 413 5.33 -1.18 3.90
CA GLY A 413 4.40 -0.11 3.52
C GLY A 413 3.24 0.02 4.52
N ASN A 414 2.17 0.70 4.09
CA ASN A 414 0.92 0.77 4.84
C ASN A 414 -0.04 -0.38 4.45
N TYR A 415 -1.07 -0.62 5.24
CA TYR A 415 -2.09 -1.67 4.99
C TYR A 415 -1.53 -3.09 4.78
N ALA A 416 -0.39 -3.40 5.36
CA ALA A 416 0.23 -4.71 5.26
C ALA A 416 -0.41 -5.75 6.19
N GLY A 417 -0.26 -7.03 5.83
CA GLY A 417 -0.33 -8.16 6.74
C GLY A 417 1.01 -8.40 7.43
N TYR A 418 1.13 -9.55 8.11
CA TYR A 418 2.38 -9.96 8.74
C TYR A 418 3.08 -11.00 7.86
N PRO A 419 4.25 -10.70 7.29
CA PRO A 419 5.02 -11.71 6.57
C PRO A 419 5.61 -12.73 7.55
N THR A 420 5.74 -13.97 7.13
CA THR A 420 6.40 -14.99 7.96
C THR A 420 7.89 -14.74 8.12
N ARG A 421 8.49 -13.97 7.22
CA ARG A 421 9.88 -13.49 7.25
C ARG A 421 10.05 -12.35 6.26
N THR A 422 10.79 -11.32 6.65
CA THR A 422 11.23 -10.24 5.76
C THR A 422 12.74 -10.32 5.55
N ILE A 423 13.19 -10.17 4.31
CA ILE A 423 14.62 -10.07 3.97
C ILE A 423 14.96 -8.59 3.82
N THR A 424 15.70 -8.03 4.77
CA THR A 424 16.16 -6.62 4.71
C THR A 424 17.24 -6.42 3.65
N ALA A 425 17.51 -5.16 3.27
CA ALA A 425 18.61 -4.84 2.35
C ALA A 425 19.95 -5.42 2.84
N LEU A 426 20.27 -5.20 4.12
CA LEU A 426 21.49 -5.73 4.75
C LEU A 426 21.55 -7.25 4.67
N GLU A 427 20.46 -7.94 5.00
CA GLU A 427 20.42 -9.40 4.94
C GLU A 427 20.57 -9.91 3.49
N GLY A 428 19.87 -9.29 2.52
CA GLY A 428 19.98 -9.64 1.12
C GLY A 428 21.41 -9.50 0.58
N ILE A 429 22.05 -8.38 0.87
CA ILE A 429 23.44 -8.11 0.47
C ILE A 429 24.39 -9.11 1.15
N ARG A 430 24.24 -9.39 2.44
CA ARG A 430 25.08 -10.37 3.17
C ARG A 430 24.95 -11.79 2.62
N ARG A 431 23.77 -12.19 2.18
CA ARG A 431 23.54 -13.52 1.57
C ARG A 431 24.23 -13.68 0.22
N LYS A 432 24.33 -12.60 -0.56
CA LYS A 432 24.99 -12.59 -1.87
C LYS A 432 26.48 -12.38 -1.76
N SER A 433 26.91 -11.49 -0.89
CA SER A 433 28.33 -11.24 -0.66
C SER A 433 28.98 -12.46 -0.02
N GLN A 434 30.01 -13.00 -0.67
CA GLN A 434 30.81 -14.11 -0.14
C GLN A 434 31.83 -13.65 0.91
N THR A 435 31.86 -12.35 1.22
CA THR A 435 32.74 -11.72 2.22
C THR A 435 31.91 -11.06 3.32
N PRO A 436 32.43 -10.90 4.55
CA PRO A 436 31.75 -10.18 5.61
C PRO A 436 31.36 -8.77 5.17
N VAL A 437 30.12 -8.36 5.43
CA VAL A 437 29.60 -7.02 5.13
C VAL A 437 29.34 -6.29 6.43
N GLY A 438 30.03 -5.16 6.63
CA GLY A 438 29.83 -4.25 7.74
C GLY A 438 28.50 -3.53 7.66
N TYR A 439 27.94 -3.12 8.80
CA TYR A 439 26.77 -2.27 8.88
C TYR A 439 27.00 -1.09 9.79
N ILE A 440 26.62 0.10 9.33
CA ILE A 440 26.69 1.36 10.08
C ILE A 440 25.36 2.10 9.86
N GLN A 441 24.61 2.43 10.91
CA GLN A 441 23.37 3.18 10.74
C GLN A 441 23.65 4.61 10.23
N GLY A 442 24.60 5.33 10.82
CA GLY A 442 25.07 6.65 10.41
C GLY A 442 24.21 7.82 10.83
N CYS A 443 22.89 7.74 10.59
CA CYS A 443 21.88 8.73 10.99
C CYS A 443 20.53 8.06 11.22
N SER A 444 19.55 8.81 11.74
CA SER A 444 18.15 8.44 11.67
C SER A 444 17.52 8.92 10.33
N LEU A 445 16.22 8.74 10.15
CA LEU A 445 15.55 9.16 8.91
C LEU A 445 15.66 10.67 8.64
N THR A 446 15.49 11.49 9.70
CA THR A 446 15.40 12.95 9.58
C THR A 446 16.48 13.71 10.36
N ARG A 447 17.30 13.03 11.18
CA ARG A 447 18.26 13.66 12.12
C ARG A 447 19.63 13.00 12.05
N ASN A 448 20.67 13.75 12.41
CA ASN A 448 22.06 13.27 12.44
C ASN A 448 22.37 12.30 13.59
N GLU A 449 21.40 12.03 14.45
CA GLU A 449 21.56 11.12 15.57
C GLU A 449 21.24 9.67 15.19
N VAL A 450 21.96 8.75 15.81
CA VAL A 450 21.66 7.32 15.80
C VAL A 450 21.18 6.90 17.18
N THR A 451 20.35 5.89 17.20
CA THR A 451 19.86 5.31 18.44
C THR A 451 20.54 3.98 18.70
N GLU A 452 21.33 3.89 19.78
CA GLU A 452 21.93 2.66 20.24
C GLU A 452 21.10 2.05 21.37
N SER A 453 20.71 0.79 21.21
CA SER A 453 20.04 0.06 22.28
C SER A 453 21.01 -0.26 23.41
N ARG A 454 20.60 0.04 24.64
CA ARG A 454 21.29 -0.30 25.87
C ARG A 454 20.63 -1.49 26.57
N PHE A 455 19.79 -2.24 25.89
CA PHE A 455 19.04 -3.36 26.44
C PHE A 455 19.97 -4.48 26.96
N SER A 456 21.13 -4.65 26.34
CA SER A 456 22.17 -5.61 26.78
C SER A 456 22.73 -5.34 28.17
N ASP A 457 22.54 -4.13 28.71
CA ASP A 457 23.00 -3.73 30.05
C ASP A 457 21.91 -4.02 31.13
N ILE A 458 20.82 -4.68 30.76
CA ILE A 458 19.79 -5.18 31.69
C ILE A 458 20.17 -6.59 32.13
N LEU A 459 20.06 -6.82 33.45
CA LEU A 459 20.16 -8.14 34.07
C LEU A 459 18.80 -8.57 34.63
N SER A 460 18.43 -9.81 34.42
CA SER A 460 17.25 -10.42 35.02
C SER A 460 17.43 -10.58 36.53
N PRO A 461 16.36 -10.83 37.31
CA PRO A 461 16.47 -11.07 38.75
C PRO A 461 17.42 -12.22 39.15
N LEU A 462 17.65 -13.14 38.22
CA LEU A 462 18.61 -14.25 38.40
C LEU A 462 20.02 -13.94 37.91
N GLY A 463 20.32 -12.68 37.52
CA GLY A 463 21.63 -12.23 37.07
C GLY A 463 21.99 -12.59 35.63
N ALA A 464 21.11 -13.22 34.88
CA ALA A 464 21.31 -13.45 33.45
C ALA A 464 21.05 -12.17 32.64
N LYS A 465 21.75 -12.00 31.49
CA LYS A 465 21.49 -10.87 30.60
C LYS A 465 20.05 -10.89 30.10
N GLY A 466 19.37 -9.72 30.08
CA GLY A 466 18.04 -9.51 29.62
C GLY A 466 17.01 -9.23 30.71
N ILE A 467 15.74 -9.07 30.33
CA ILE A 467 14.61 -8.84 31.23
C ILE A 467 13.79 -10.12 31.37
N GLN A 468 13.39 -10.46 32.61
CA GLN A 468 12.54 -11.62 32.85
C GLN A 468 11.06 -11.26 32.69
N ALA A 469 10.36 -11.92 31.77
CA ALA A 469 8.93 -11.76 31.56
C ALA A 469 8.17 -12.95 32.18
N THR A 470 7.24 -12.67 33.09
CA THR A 470 6.35 -13.63 33.75
C THR A 470 4.93 -13.38 33.24
N TYR A 471 4.29 -14.37 32.63
CA TYR A 471 2.97 -14.25 32.01
C TYR A 471 1.90 -15.00 32.81
N TYR A 472 0.67 -14.46 32.80
CA TYR A 472 -0.49 -15.01 33.45
C TYR A 472 -1.67 -15.03 32.48
N ASN A 473 -2.43 -16.14 32.41
CA ASN A 473 -3.63 -16.26 31.58
C ASN A 473 -4.86 -15.64 32.26
N ASN A 474 -4.69 -14.48 32.84
CA ASN A 474 -5.71 -13.58 33.42
C ASN A 474 -5.23 -12.12 33.36
N THR A 475 -6.10 -11.17 33.63
CA THR A 475 -5.80 -9.73 33.59
C THR A 475 -5.29 -9.17 34.93
N GLU A 476 -5.25 -9.96 35.99
CA GLU A 476 -4.95 -9.57 37.37
C GLU A 476 -3.49 -9.80 37.76
N MET A 477 -2.64 -10.44 36.94
CA MET A 477 -1.25 -10.84 37.24
C MET A 477 -1.16 -11.74 38.49
N GLN A 478 -2.10 -12.66 38.63
CA GLN A 478 -2.22 -13.50 39.84
C GLN A 478 -2.23 -14.99 39.51
N GLY A 479 -1.93 -15.80 40.54
CA GLY A 479 -1.92 -17.26 40.43
C GLY A 479 -0.63 -17.84 39.86
N THR A 480 -0.73 -19.05 39.33
CA THR A 480 0.42 -19.74 38.74
C THR A 480 0.78 -19.14 37.40
N PRO A 481 2.03 -18.74 37.15
CA PRO A 481 2.46 -18.24 35.85
C PRO A 481 2.21 -19.26 34.73
N ALA A 482 1.67 -18.78 33.63
CA ALA A 482 1.51 -19.57 32.39
C ALA A 482 2.87 -19.81 31.69
N ALA A 483 3.76 -18.85 31.78
CA ALA A 483 5.14 -18.93 31.26
C ALA A 483 6.04 -17.92 31.97
N THR A 484 7.35 -18.27 32.07
CA THR A 484 8.40 -17.33 32.46
C THR A 484 9.55 -17.45 31.46
N VAL A 485 9.96 -16.33 30.85
CA VAL A 485 10.94 -16.28 29.76
C VAL A 485 11.89 -15.12 30.00
N THR A 486 13.19 -15.30 29.78
CA THR A 486 14.16 -14.18 29.75
C THR A 486 14.31 -13.67 28.32
N LEU A 487 13.96 -12.41 28.10
CA LEU A 487 14.10 -11.70 26.83
C LEU A 487 15.48 -11.03 26.79
N THR A 488 16.33 -11.43 25.88
CA THR A 488 17.75 -10.95 25.79
C THR A 488 17.92 -9.87 24.71
N GLN A 489 16.86 -9.52 24.01
CA GLN A 489 16.81 -8.46 23.00
C GLN A 489 15.71 -7.45 23.37
N PRO A 490 15.72 -6.24 22.83
CA PRO A 490 14.63 -5.29 23.01
C PRO A 490 13.28 -5.95 22.84
N VAL A 491 12.35 -5.65 23.74
CA VAL A 491 11.03 -6.26 23.74
C VAL A 491 10.28 -5.81 22.51
N ARG A 492 9.84 -6.76 21.69
CA ARG A 492 9.02 -6.56 20.48
C ARG A 492 8.06 -7.73 20.37
N LEU A 493 6.99 -7.65 21.15
CA LEU A 493 5.99 -8.70 21.26
C LEU A 493 4.69 -8.24 20.59
N SER A 494 4.03 -9.14 19.88
CA SER A 494 2.74 -8.87 19.26
C SER A 494 1.97 -10.20 19.10
N ASN A 495 0.65 -10.15 19.28
CA ASN A 495 -0.24 -11.26 18.95
C ASN A 495 -0.72 -11.21 17.47
N GLY A 496 -0.22 -10.28 16.69
CA GLY A 496 -0.44 -10.23 15.25
C GLY A 496 -0.07 -11.55 14.58
N GLY A 497 -0.87 -11.97 13.60
CA GLY A 497 -0.70 -13.29 12.98
C GLY A 497 -1.10 -14.48 13.86
N ASN A 498 -1.87 -14.26 14.94
CA ASN A 498 -2.19 -15.26 15.96
C ASN A 498 -0.95 -15.81 16.67
N THR A 499 0.08 -14.98 16.84
CA THR A 499 1.30 -15.33 17.58
C THR A 499 1.10 -15.06 19.07
N VAL A 500 1.40 -16.03 19.93
CA VAL A 500 1.39 -15.85 21.38
C VAL A 500 2.67 -15.17 21.86
N PHE A 501 2.63 -14.40 22.97
CA PHE A 501 3.81 -13.75 23.55
C PHE A 501 4.85 -14.74 24.07
N ALA A 502 4.41 -15.90 24.55
CA ALA A 502 5.24 -17.05 24.89
C ALA A 502 4.41 -18.34 24.79
N PRO A 503 5.04 -19.51 24.61
CA PRO A 503 4.32 -20.79 24.64
C PRO A 503 3.51 -20.96 25.92
N GLY A 504 2.22 -21.30 25.80
CA GLY A 504 1.28 -21.47 26.92
C GLY A 504 0.53 -20.20 27.32
N VAL A 505 0.85 -19.03 26.73
CA VAL A 505 0.14 -17.77 26.95
C VAL A 505 -1.05 -17.66 26.00
N ASN A 506 -2.19 -17.17 26.48
CA ASN A 506 -3.37 -16.90 25.68
C ASN A 506 -3.09 -15.80 24.62
N LEU A 507 -3.90 -15.77 23.55
CA LEU A 507 -3.88 -14.64 22.59
C LEU A 507 -4.52 -13.35 23.16
N GLU A 508 -5.54 -13.52 23.97
CA GLU A 508 -6.30 -12.45 24.63
C GLU A 508 -6.52 -12.83 26.13
N ASN A 509 -6.91 -11.88 26.94
CA ASN A 509 -7.16 -12.07 28.38
C ASN A 509 -5.93 -12.65 29.11
N PHE A 510 -4.79 -11.98 28.96
CA PHE A 510 -3.56 -12.31 29.66
C PHE A 510 -2.87 -11.06 30.20
N SER A 511 -1.92 -11.27 31.09
CA SER A 511 -1.06 -10.19 31.59
C SER A 511 0.39 -10.64 31.68
N ALA A 512 1.28 -9.68 31.77
CA ALA A 512 2.72 -9.90 31.90
C ALA A 512 3.34 -8.91 32.88
N ARG A 513 4.27 -9.41 33.70
CA ARG A 513 5.22 -8.60 34.47
C ARG A 513 6.61 -8.85 33.97
N LEU A 514 7.32 -7.79 33.61
CA LEU A 514 8.72 -7.88 33.20
C LEU A 514 9.60 -7.22 34.26
N ASP A 515 10.54 -7.95 34.80
CA ASP A 515 11.46 -7.51 35.87
C ASP A 515 12.91 -7.58 35.42
N GLY A 516 13.69 -6.53 35.73
CA GLY A 516 15.12 -6.48 35.45
C GLY A 516 15.84 -5.38 36.23
N THR A 517 17.16 -5.39 36.18
CA THR A 517 18.00 -4.32 36.71
C THR A 517 18.90 -3.80 35.60
N PHE A 518 18.72 -2.53 35.25
CA PHE A 518 19.60 -1.84 34.31
C PHE A 518 20.82 -1.25 35.04
N ILE A 519 21.99 -1.51 34.51
CA ILE A 519 23.28 -1.05 35.10
C ILE A 519 24.05 -0.33 34.00
N PRO A 520 23.99 1.02 33.93
CA PRO A 520 24.68 1.78 32.91
C PRO A 520 26.20 1.72 33.12
N THR A 521 26.95 1.69 32.02
CA THR A 521 28.40 1.63 32.01
C THR A 521 29.07 3.01 32.02
N ARG A 522 28.28 4.08 31.79
CA ARG A 522 28.74 5.47 31.80
C ARG A 522 27.61 6.40 32.27
N ASP A 523 27.99 7.61 32.67
CA ASP A 523 27.02 8.70 32.92
C ASP A 523 26.46 9.18 31.58
N GLU A 524 25.13 9.10 31.39
CA GLU A 524 24.47 9.55 30.15
C GLU A 524 22.97 9.82 30.35
N THR A 525 22.38 10.56 29.43
CA THR A 525 20.92 10.68 29.34
C THR A 525 20.39 9.59 28.41
N LEU A 526 19.47 8.77 28.90
CA LEU A 526 18.86 7.68 28.16
C LEU A 526 17.38 7.89 27.95
N VAL A 527 16.90 7.41 26.81
CA VAL A 527 15.46 7.40 26.48
C VAL A 527 14.90 6.00 26.78
N PHE A 528 13.98 5.93 27.72
CA PHE A 528 13.18 4.75 28.00
C PHE A 528 11.97 4.82 27.08
N ASP A 529 11.95 3.99 26.05
CA ASP A 529 10.96 3.97 24.99
C ASP A 529 10.05 2.76 25.17
N ILE A 530 8.78 3.00 25.51
CA ILE A 530 7.80 1.93 25.75
C ILE A 530 6.51 2.21 24.99
N SER A 531 5.94 1.18 24.39
CA SER A 531 4.62 1.24 23.78
C SER A 531 3.91 -0.10 23.86
N GLY A 532 2.59 -0.06 23.86
CA GLY A 532 1.75 -1.27 23.86
C GLY A 532 0.30 -0.96 23.57
N ASP A 533 -0.45 -1.99 23.28
CA ASP A 533 -1.92 -1.95 23.22
C ASP A 533 -2.50 -2.35 24.60
N ASP A 534 -3.69 -1.85 24.91
CA ASP A 534 -4.41 -1.95 26.16
C ASP A 534 -3.70 -1.26 27.34
N LYS A 535 -3.28 -1.96 28.40
CA LYS A 535 -2.76 -1.33 29.62
C LYS A 535 -1.28 -1.61 29.80
N LEU A 536 -0.51 -0.57 30.06
CA LEU A 536 0.89 -0.72 30.42
C LEU A 536 1.36 0.31 31.45
N ARG A 537 2.36 -0.08 32.26
CA ARG A 537 3.11 0.78 33.17
C ARG A 537 4.59 0.45 33.11
N LEU A 538 5.40 1.49 33.24
CA LEU A 538 6.84 1.34 33.45
C LEU A 538 7.23 1.99 34.76
N LEU A 539 7.85 1.21 35.65
CA LEU A 539 8.38 1.67 36.92
C LEU A 539 9.92 1.56 36.90
N VAL A 540 10.55 2.58 37.46
CA VAL A 540 12.01 2.61 37.68
C VAL A 540 12.25 2.88 39.17
N ASN A 541 12.95 1.98 39.87
CA ASN A 541 13.18 2.02 41.32
C ASN A 541 11.89 2.12 42.16
N GLY A 542 10.75 1.65 41.63
CA GLY A 542 9.44 1.70 42.26
C GLY A 542 8.62 2.93 41.89
N ASP A 543 9.22 3.94 41.27
CA ASP A 543 8.50 5.12 40.79
C ASP A 543 7.89 4.85 39.41
N THR A 544 6.60 5.10 39.25
CA THR A 544 5.92 4.97 37.96
C THR A 544 6.27 6.13 37.04
N ILE A 545 7.10 5.88 36.03
CA ILE A 545 7.52 6.90 35.06
C ILE A 545 6.65 6.95 33.81
N VAL A 546 5.93 5.85 33.51
CA VAL A 546 4.90 5.79 32.46
C VAL A 546 3.68 5.07 33.02
N ASP A 547 2.49 5.69 32.93
CA ASP A 547 1.22 5.12 33.32
C ASP A 547 0.20 5.26 32.19
N ILE A 548 -0.05 4.16 31.48
CA ILE A 548 -1.06 4.03 30.44
C ILE A 548 -2.00 2.89 30.85
N TRP A 549 -2.81 3.15 31.92
CA TRP A 549 -3.66 2.12 32.53
C TRP A 549 -5.13 2.24 32.10
N LYS A 550 -5.36 2.65 30.81
CA LYS A 550 -6.70 2.73 30.22
C LYS A 550 -6.72 1.99 28.89
N VAL A 551 -7.67 1.05 28.79
CA VAL A 551 -7.93 0.34 27.52
C VAL A 551 -8.40 1.32 26.47
N ARG A 552 -7.76 1.30 25.30
CA ARG A 552 -8.15 2.12 24.13
C ARG A 552 -8.13 1.35 22.82
N HIS A 553 -7.82 0.04 22.85
CA HIS A 553 -7.70 -0.83 21.68
C HIS A 553 -6.87 -0.20 20.55
N ARG A 554 -5.78 0.43 20.91
CA ARG A 554 -4.79 1.02 20.00
C ARG A 554 -3.44 1.13 20.70
N ILE A 555 -2.36 1.02 19.93
CA ILE A 555 -1.01 1.22 20.45
C ILE A 555 -0.88 2.63 21.03
N GLN A 556 -0.45 2.71 22.27
CA GLN A 556 -0.07 3.92 22.98
C GLN A 556 1.36 3.78 23.44
N GLY A 557 2.08 4.87 23.58
CA GLY A 557 3.46 4.81 24.03
C GLY A 557 3.94 6.11 24.65
N ALA A 558 5.07 6.02 25.31
CA ALA A 558 5.77 7.16 25.88
C ALA A 558 7.29 6.96 25.77
N LYS A 559 7.98 8.08 25.58
CA LYS A 559 9.42 8.19 25.68
C LYS A 559 9.75 9.03 26.91
N LYS A 560 10.59 8.52 27.80
CA LYS A 560 11.02 9.21 29.02
C LYS A 560 12.53 9.30 29.07
N GLU A 561 13.04 10.51 29.19
CA GLU A 561 14.46 10.76 29.41
C GLU A 561 14.82 10.57 30.88
N LEU A 562 15.90 9.88 31.14
CA LEU A 562 16.46 9.68 32.47
C LEU A 562 17.97 9.93 32.44
N ASN A 563 18.45 10.77 33.35
CA ASN A 563 19.89 10.89 33.60
C ASN A 563 20.36 9.75 34.49
N VAL A 564 21.19 8.88 33.94
CA VAL A 564 21.71 7.70 34.66
C VAL A 564 23.19 7.87 35.03
N LYS A 565 23.60 7.19 36.09
CA LYS A 565 24.97 7.20 36.59
C LYS A 565 25.64 5.85 36.41
N ALA A 566 26.86 5.82 35.95
CA ALA A 566 27.65 4.62 35.76
C ALA A 566 27.69 3.75 37.04
N GLY A 567 27.40 2.47 36.87
CA GLY A 567 27.39 1.48 37.95
C GLY A 567 26.21 1.58 38.92
N GLN A 568 25.33 2.59 38.80
CA GLN A 568 24.12 2.65 39.62
C GLN A 568 23.08 1.63 39.11
N HIS A 569 22.39 0.97 40.03
CA HIS A 569 21.38 -0.02 39.73
C HIS A 569 20.01 0.66 39.60
N TYR A 570 19.38 0.50 38.44
CA TYR A 570 18.00 0.96 38.16
C TYR A 570 17.08 -0.25 38.04
N ARG A 571 16.29 -0.51 39.09
CA ARG A 571 15.31 -1.62 39.05
C ARG A 571 14.19 -1.27 38.11
N LEU A 572 13.94 -2.11 37.11
CA LEU A 572 12.88 -1.96 36.10
C LEU A 572 11.75 -2.92 36.41
N GLN A 573 10.52 -2.44 36.31
CA GLN A 573 9.32 -3.26 36.27
C GLN A 573 8.39 -2.74 35.18
N ILE A 574 7.90 -3.62 34.31
CA ILE A 574 6.90 -3.33 33.31
C ILE A 574 5.68 -4.21 33.60
N ASP A 575 4.53 -3.61 33.83
CA ASP A 575 3.25 -4.30 33.94
C ASP A 575 2.45 -4.08 32.65
N TYR A 576 1.95 -5.15 32.06
CA TYR A 576 1.20 -5.16 30.81
C TYR A 576 -0.05 -6.04 30.95
N VAL A 577 -1.17 -5.57 30.41
CA VAL A 577 -2.43 -6.34 30.34
C VAL A 577 -2.99 -6.26 28.94
N GLN A 578 -3.28 -7.44 28.37
CA GLN A 578 -4.02 -7.61 27.14
C GLN A 578 -5.43 -8.11 27.43
N GLU A 579 -6.46 -7.30 27.11
CA GLU A 579 -7.86 -7.68 27.28
C GLU A 579 -8.40 -8.36 26.03
N THR A 580 -8.53 -7.66 24.91
CA THR A 580 -9.10 -8.24 23.68
C THR A 580 -8.45 -7.65 22.43
N GLY A 581 -8.48 -8.41 21.32
CA GLY A 581 -8.06 -7.95 20.01
C GLY A 581 -6.56 -7.96 19.82
N TYR A 582 -6.06 -6.96 19.09
CA TYR A 582 -4.64 -6.82 18.79
C TYR A 582 -3.87 -6.45 20.05
N GLY A 583 -2.82 -7.18 20.36
CA GLY A 583 -1.91 -6.93 21.47
C GLY A 583 -0.48 -6.69 21.00
N ALA A 584 0.17 -5.69 21.58
CA ALA A 584 1.58 -5.40 21.34
C ALA A 584 2.24 -4.84 22.60
N LEU A 585 3.50 -5.21 22.84
CA LEU A 585 4.37 -4.63 23.86
C LEU A 585 5.75 -4.42 23.27
N ASN A 586 6.22 -3.18 23.25
CA ASN A 586 7.56 -2.82 22.86
C ASN A 586 8.25 -2.09 24.01
N PHE A 587 9.53 -2.40 24.27
CA PHE A 587 10.34 -1.69 25.23
C PHE A 587 11.82 -1.75 24.85
N ASP A 588 12.51 -0.60 24.96
CA ASP A 588 13.96 -0.48 24.81
C ASP A 588 14.48 0.68 25.66
N ILE A 589 15.74 0.62 26.06
CA ILE A 589 16.50 1.72 26.65
C ILE A 589 17.49 2.18 25.58
N LYS A 590 17.46 3.44 25.22
CA LYS A 590 18.17 3.98 24.05
C LYS A 590 19.09 5.13 24.43
N SER A 591 20.31 5.06 23.96
CA SER A 591 21.27 6.16 23.93
C SER A 591 21.14 6.88 22.59
N GLN A 592 21.08 8.21 22.60
CA GLN A 592 21.15 9.02 21.38
C GLN A 592 22.60 9.50 21.20
N VAL A 593 23.18 9.18 20.06
CA VAL A 593 24.57 9.53 19.73
C VAL A 593 24.59 10.24 18.38
N VAL A 594 25.27 11.38 18.32
CA VAL A 594 25.58 12.05 17.05
C VAL A 594 26.99 11.64 16.64
N PRO A 595 27.14 10.70 15.69
CA PRO A 595 28.46 10.25 15.27
C PRO A 595 29.17 11.36 14.48
N THR A 596 30.47 11.56 14.74
CA THR A 596 31.28 12.46 13.93
C THR A 596 31.69 11.83 12.60
N ALA A 597 32.03 12.67 11.60
CA ALA A 597 32.53 12.19 10.32
C ALA A 597 33.75 11.25 10.48
N ASP A 598 34.69 11.61 11.35
CA ASP A 598 35.88 10.79 11.60
C ASP A 598 35.57 9.44 12.21
N GLN A 599 34.58 9.38 13.13
CA GLN A 599 34.11 8.12 13.71
C GLN A 599 33.50 7.23 12.65
N LEU A 600 32.65 7.79 11.79
CA LEU A 600 32.00 7.05 10.70
C LEU A 600 33.03 6.55 9.68
N LEU A 601 33.96 7.39 9.24
CA LEU A 601 35.01 7.00 8.32
C LEU A 601 35.97 5.94 8.92
N SER A 602 36.24 6.03 10.22
CA SER A 602 37.03 5.00 10.94
C SER A 602 36.28 3.66 10.95
N GLN A 603 34.96 3.66 11.16
CA GLN A 603 34.12 2.44 11.10
C GLN A 603 34.04 1.85 9.69
N ILE A 604 33.94 2.69 8.65
CA ILE A 604 33.98 2.26 7.24
C ILE A 604 35.35 1.63 6.90
N GLY A 605 36.40 2.15 7.46
CA GLY A 605 37.76 1.62 7.29
C GLY A 605 38.21 1.64 5.82
N THR A 606 38.79 0.52 5.38
CA THR A 606 39.34 0.36 4.02
C THR A 606 38.30 0.05 2.95
N ALA A 607 37.04 -0.08 3.30
CA ALA A 607 35.99 -0.35 2.30
C ALA A 607 35.91 0.79 1.27
N GLU A 608 35.96 0.42 -0.01
CA GLU A 608 35.90 1.37 -1.13
C GLU A 608 34.47 1.76 -1.50
N THR A 609 33.54 0.83 -1.35
CA THR A 609 32.13 1.00 -1.75
C THR A 609 31.23 1.04 -0.53
N VAL A 610 30.38 2.07 -0.46
CA VAL A 610 29.33 2.20 0.54
C VAL A 610 27.97 2.08 -0.17
N VAL A 611 27.17 1.10 0.24
CA VAL A 611 25.76 0.97 -0.17
C VAL A 611 24.95 1.68 0.91
N PHE A 612 24.52 2.92 0.62
CA PHE A 612 23.73 3.73 1.52
C PHE A 612 22.23 3.48 1.25
N VAL A 613 21.53 2.87 2.18
CA VAL A 613 20.08 2.57 2.09
C VAL A 613 19.34 3.58 2.97
N GLY A 614 18.74 4.56 2.30
CA GLY A 614 18.08 5.69 2.94
C GLY A 614 16.78 6.07 2.23
N GLY A 615 16.42 7.35 2.31
CA GLY A 615 15.15 7.87 1.83
C GLY A 615 14.21 8.18 2.98
N ILE A 616 12.94 7.85 2.80
CA ILE A 616 11.90 8.03 3.83
C ILE A 616 11.28 6.68 4.23
N SER A 617 10.19 6.69 4.99
CA SER A 617 9.59 5.48 5.53
C SER A 617 8.07 5.65 5.64
N PRO A 618 7.27 4.55 5.62
CA PRO A 618 5.85 4.60 5.95
C PRO A 618 5.54 5.12 7.35
N SER A 619 6.56 5.28 8.20
CA SER A 619 6.40 5.96 9.51
C SER A 619 6.35 7.48 9.41
N LEU A 620 6.71 8.06 8.26
CA LEU A 620 6.73 9.50 8.00
C LEU A 620 5.63 9.93 7.00
N GLU A 621 5.30 9.08 6.03
CA GLU A 621 4.26 9.35 5.02
C GLU A 621 3.14 8.30 5.09
N GLY A 622 1.88 8.72 4.94
CA GLY A 622 0.72 7.83 4.97
C GLY A 622 -0.55 8.56 5.37
N GLU A 623 -1.57 7.77 5.70
CA GLU A 623 -2.92 8.23 6.00
C GLU A 623 -3.04 8.82 7.41
N GLU A 624 -3.45 10.10 7.52
CA GLU A 624 -3.78 10.81 8.78
C GLU A 624 -2.78 10.59 9.94
N MET A 625 -1.51 10.65 9.64
CA MET A 625 -0.48 10.36 10.64
C MET A 625 -0.25 11.55 11.59
N LYS A 626 0.07 11.24 12.84
CA LYS A 626 0.52 12.24 13.81
C LYS A 626 2.03 12.49 13.67
N VAL A 627 2.47 12.93 12.50
CA VAL A 627 3.86 13.23 12.18
C VAL A 627 4.03 14.74 12.07
N SER A 628 5.05 15.28 12.76
CA SER A 628 5.46 16.68 12.73
C SER A 628 7.00 16.82 12.64
N GLU A 629 7.64 15.91 11.93
CA GLU A 629 9.08 15.98 11.62
C GLU A 629 9.34 17.03 10.52
N PRO A 630 10.55 17.63 10.47
CA PRO A 630 10.91 18.55 9.38
C PRO A 630 10.66 17.95 8.00
N GLY A 631 9.90 18.65 7.16
CA GLY A 631 9.50 18.19 5.84
C GLY A 631 8.22 17.35 5.79
N PHE A 632 7.54 17.12 6.94
CA PHE A 632 6.33 16.29 7.05
C PHE A 632 5.24 16.96 7.88
N ARG A 633 3.97 16.70 7.56
CA ARG A 633 2.81 17.17 8.30
C ARG A 633 1.61 16.22 8.10
N GLY A 634 1.13 15.60 9.18
CA GLY A 634 -0.12 14.83 9.17
C GLY A 634 -0.14 13.58 8.27
N GLY A 635 1.03 13.13 7.84
CA GLY A 635 1.19 12.05 6.87
C GLY A 635 1.60 12.53 5.48
N ASP A 636 1.35 13.81 5.14
CA ASP A 636 1.83 14.44 3.91
C ASP A 636 3.24 15.01 4.06
N ARG A 637 3.89 15.27 2.93
CA ARG A 637 5.16 15.96 2.87
C ARG A 637 4.95 17.46 2.65
N THR A 638 5.75 18.29 3.35
CA THR A 638 5.84 19.72 3.10
C THR A 638 7.05 20.08 2.24
N SER A 639 8.00 19.14 2.12
CA SER A 639 9.17 19.22 1.25
C SER A 639 9.40 17.86 0.60
N ILE A 640 9.72 17.83 -0.70
CA ILE A 640 10.04 16.60 -1.43
C ILE A 640 11.54 16.27 -1.44
N GLU A 641 12.37 17.08 -0.83
CA GLU A 641 13.81 16.88 -0.71
C GLU A 641 14.11 15.66 0.18
N LEU A 642 15.26 15.03 -0.08
CA LEU A 642 15.83 14.05 0.84
C LEU A 642 16.14 14.72 2.19
N PRO A 643 15.84 14.13 3.35
CA PRO A 643 16.18 14.70 4.65
C PRO A 643 17.65 15.09 4.77
N GLN A 644 17.93 16.29 5.31
CA GLN A 644 19.26 16.92 5.31
C GLN A 644 20.33 16.04 5.97
N ALA A 645 20.00 15.34 7.04
CA ALA A 645 20.92 14.43 7.72
C ALA A 645 21.50 13.36 6.78
N GLN A 646 20.70 12.85 5.88
CA GLN A 646 21.14 11.84 4.90
C GLN A 646 21.96 12.49 3.78
N ARG A 647 21.58 13.70 3.32
CA ARG A 647 22.36 14.48 2.35
C ARG A 647 23.78 14.76 2.83
N ASP A 648 23.90 15.18 4.10
CA ASP A 648 25.20 15.48 4.72
C ASP A 648 26.11 14.25 4.72
N LEU A 649 25.56 13.07 5.03
CA LEU A 649 26.32 11.82 5.01
C LEU A 649 26.73 11.40 3.59
N LEU A 650 25.84 11.46 2.61
CA LEU A 650 26.16 11.15 1.22
C LEU A 650 27.25 12.06 0.67
N GLN A 651 27.19 13.37 0.99
CA GLN A 651 28.25 14.33 0.63
C GLN A 651 29.56 14.03 1.36
N MET A 652 29.53 13.69 2.66
CA MET A 652 30.70 13.31 3.44
C MET A 652 31.39 12.08 2.84
N LEU A 653 30.65 11.04 2.48
CA LEU A 653 31.16 9.84 1.84
C LEU A 653 31.82 10.16 0.49
N HIS A 654 31.17 10.97 -0.35
CA HIS A 654 31.71 11.42 -1.61
C HIS A 654 33.04 12.21 -1.45
N LYS A 655 33.08 13.17 -0.52
CA LYS A 655 34.28 13.95 -0.20
C LYS A 655 35.43 13.09 0.32
N ALA A 656 35.12 12.00 1.00
CA ALA A 656 36.09 11.01 1.47
C ALA A 656 36.54 10.03 0.35
N GLY A 657 36.13 10.24 -0.89
CA GLY A 657 36.52 9.41 -2.04
C GLY A 657 35.90 8.00 -2.06
N LYS A 658 34.83 7.77 -1.33
CA LYS A 658 34.11 6.48 -1.37
C LYS A 658 33.22 6.40 -2.61
N LYS A 659 33.11 5.21 -3.22
CA LYS A 659 32.10 4.90 -4.22
C LYS A 659 30.77 4.73 -3.52
N VAL A 660 29.79 5.56 -3.86
CA VAL A 660 28.49 5.61 -3.17
C VAL A 660 27.41 5.05 -4.07
N VAL A 661 26.77 3.96 -3.63
CA VAL A 661 25.55 3.43 -4.20
C VAL A 661 24.40 3.83 -3.27
N PHE A 662 23.59 4.80 -3.71
CA PHE A 662 22.41 5.25 -2.97
C PHE A 662 21.19 4.43 -3.35
N VAL A 663 20.60 3.73 -2.38
CA VAL A 663 19.34 2.99 -2.48
C VAL A 663 18.26 3.82 -1.81
N ASN A 664 17.41 4.44 -2.61
CA ASN A 664 16.33 5.30 -2.12
C ASN A 664 15.07 4.47 -1.83
N CYS A 665 14.57 4.59 -0.60
CA CYS A 665 13.32 4.02 -0.13
C CYS A 665 12.28 5.13 0.00
N SER A 666 11.18 5.04 -0.72
CA SER A 666 10.07 6.01 -0.63
C SER A 666 8.82 5.47 -1.31
N GLY A 667 7.65 5.93 -0.86
CA GLY A 667 6.39 5.70 -1.55
C GLY A 667 6.07 6.77 -2.60
N SER A 668 6.94 7.79 -2.73
CA SER A 668 6.75 8.99 -3.55
C SER A 668 8.05 9.43 -4.21
N ALA A 669 7.99 10.38 -5.16
CA ALA A 669 9.17 10.97 -5.77
C ALA A 669 9.96 11.82 -4.75
N ILE A 670 11.29 11.70 -4.77
CA ILE A 670 12.23 12.44 -3.94
C ILE A 670 13.06 13.38 -4.83
N ALA A 671 13.16 14.66 -4.46
CA ALA A 671 14.09 15.59 -5.09
C ALA A 671 15.51 15.32 -4.58
N MET A 672 16.39 14.87 -5.49
CA MET A 672 17.74 14.40 -5.14
C MET A 672 18.83 14.96 -6.06
N VAL A 673 18.75 16.25 -6.41
CA VAL A 673 19.76 16.92 -7.26
C VAL A 673 21.17 16.81 -6.67
N PRO A 674 21.41 17.09 -5.37
CA PRO A 674 22.74 16.93 -4.77
C PRO A 674 23.22 15.48 -4.78
N GLU A 675 22.32 14.52 -4.62
CA GLU A 675 22.63 13.08 -4.61
C GLU A 675 23.01 12.58 -6.01
N VAL A 676 22.40 13.15 -7.06
CA VAL A 676 22.80 12.86 -8.45
C VAL A 676 24.25 13.31 -8.69
N ALA A 677 24.70 14.40 -8.07
CA ALA A 677 26.08 14.87 -8.19
C ALA A 677 27.07 14.01 -7.36
N SER A 678 26.67 13.54 -6.16
CA SER A 678 27.57 12.94 -5.19
C SER A 678 27.59 11.39 -5.17
N CYS A 679 26.57 10.72 -5.76
CA CYS A 679 26.52 9.26 -5.77
C CYS A 679 26.93 8.68 -7.12
N ASP A 680 27.62 7.52 -7.11
CA ASP A 680 28.03 6.82 -8.34
C ASP A 680 26.88 6.02 -8.96
N ALA A 681 25.97 5.49 -8.15
CA ALA A 681 24.74 4.91 -8.60
C ALA A 681 23.57 5.30 -7.68
N ILE A 682 22.37 5.39 -8.26
CA ILE A 682 21.13 5.64 -7.55
C ILE A 682 20.10 4.61 -7.99
N VAL A 683 19.52 3.92 -7.00
CA VAL A 683 18.50 2.87 -7.18
C VAL A 683 17.24 3.30 -6.43
N GLN A 684 16.12 3.42 -7.11
CA GLN A 684 14.80 3.57 -6.50
C GLN A 684 14.27 2.19 -6.15
N TRP A 685 14.18 1.89 -4.85
CA TRP A 685 13.80 0.58 -4.34
C TRP A 685 12.36 0.53 -3.82
N TRP A 686 11.75 1.71 -3.56
CA TRP A 686 10.41 1.84 -2.99
C TRP A 686 10.33 1.21 -1.58
N TYR A 687 9.17 0.62 -1.23
CA TYR A 687 9.01 -0.31 -0.10
C TYR A 687 8.77 -1.69 -0.69
N GLY A 688 9.81 -2.52 -0.66
CA GLY A 688 9.96 -3.69 -1.54
C GLY A 688 9.24 -4.96 -1.10
N GLY A 689 8.40 -4.93 -0.04
CA GLY A 689 7.72 -6.12 0.49
C GLY A 689 8.66 -7.11 1.17
N GLU A 690 8.14 -8.29 1.52
CA GLU A 690 8.88 -9.29 2.31
C GLU A 690 10.16 -9.82 1.63
N MET A 691 10.19 -9.82 0.30
CA MET A 691 11.33 -10.30 -0.50
C MET A 691 12.21 -9.19 -1.09
N GLY A 692 11.91 -7.93 -0.74
CA GLY A 692 12.55 -6.74 -1.33
C GLY A 692 14.08 -6.74 -1.20
N GLY A 693 14.62 -7.13 -0.06
CA GLY A 693 16.08 -7.17 0.13
C GLY A 693 16.78 -8.25 -0.70
N ALA A 694 16.12 -9.37 -0.97
CA ALA A 694 16.63 -10.38 -1.89
C ALA A 694 16.64 -9.85 -3.34
N ALA A 695 15.54 -9.20 -3.75
CA ALA A 695 15.44 -8.57 -5.07
C ALA A 695 16.48 -7.46 -5.27
N LEU A 696 16.68 -6.61 -4.26
CA LEU A 696 17.71 -5.58 -4.27
C LEU A 696 19.10 -6.18 -4.46
N ALA A 697 19.44 -7.22 -3.71
CA ALA A 697 20.72 -7.89 -3.84
C ALA A 697 20.92 -8.50 -5.24
N ASP A 698 19.88 -9.10 -5.81
CA ASP A 698 19.94 -9.65 -7.19
C ASP A 698 20.24 -8.54 -8.22
N VAL A 699 19.67 -7.36 -8.06
CA VAL A 699 19.97 -6.20 -8.90
C VAL A 699 21.39 -5.70 -8.64
N LEU A 700 21.77 -5.43 -7.38
CA LEU A 700 23.08 -4.85 -7.05
C LEU A 700 24.24 -5.72 -7.52
N PHE A 701 24.11 -7.05 -7.47
CA PHE A 701 25.16 -7.98 -7.91
C PHE A 701 24.99 -8.47 -9.35
N GLY A 702 23.93 -8.03 -10.05
CA GLY A 702 23.74 -8.27 -11.48
C GLY A 702 23.17 -9.65 -11.84
N ASP A 703 22.59 -10.38 -10.88
CA ASP A 703 21.83 -11.61 -11.17
C ASP A 703 20.50 -11.30 -11.85
N TYR A 704 19.98 -10.09 -11.60
CA TYR A 704 18.84 -9.52 -12.32
C TYR A 704 19.23 -8.18 -12.97
N ASN A 705 18.94 -8.04 -14.27
CA ASN A 705 19.15 -6.79 -14.99
C ASN A 705 17.96 -5.85 -14.72
N PRO A 706 18.15 -4.67 -14.10
CA PRO A 706 17.04 -3.79 -13.74
C PRO A 706 16.20 -3.42 -14.97
N SER A 707 14.88 -3.52 -14.81
CA SER A 707 13.90 -3.28 -15.88
C SER A 707 12.76 -2.34 -15.47
N GLY A 708 12.69 -1.95 -14.20
CA GLY A 708 11.67 -1.04 -13.70
C GLY A 708 11.70 0.33 -14.37
N ARG A 709 10.55 0.97 -14.47
CA ARG A 709 10.35 2.30 -15.04
C ARG A 709 9.53 3.15 -14.07
N LEU A 710 9.90 4.43 -13.92
CA LEU A 710 9.21 5.34 -13.01
C LEU A 710 7.74 5.51 -13.40
N PRO A 711 6.78 5.27 -12.49
CA PRO A 711 5.36 5.55 -12.71
C PRO A 711 4.97 6.99 -12.36
N VAL A 712 5.94 7.82 -11.97
CA VAL A 712 5.79 9.22 -11.58
C VAL A 712 6.99 10.05 -12.03
N THR A 713 6.77 11.34 -12.26
CA THR A 713 7.81 12.34 -12.52
C THR A 713 8.57 12.65 -11.23
N PHE A 714 9.90 12.66 -11.28
CA PHE A 714 10.77 13.15 -10.20
C PHE A 714 11.16 14.58 -10.50
N TYR A 715 10.78 15.51 -9.65
CA TYR A 715 11.07 16.94 -9.75
C TYR A 715 12.44 17.27 -9.15
N LYS A 716 13.01 18.41 -9.50
CA LYS A 716 14.31 18.87 -8.99
C LYS A 716 14.20 19.42 -7.57
N SER A 717 13.09 20.07 -7.24
CA SER A 717 12.83 20.65 -5.91
C SER A 717 11.33 20.79 -5.64
N THR A 718 10.99 21.10 -4.39
CA THR A 718 9.62 21.46 -3.99
C THR A 718 9.12 22.71 -4.73
N ASP A 719 10.02 23.62 -5.11
CA ASP A 719 9.70 24.88 -5.82
C ASP A 719 9.19 24.65 -7.25
N ASP A 720 9.42 23.47 -7.82
CA ASP A 720 8.86 23.09 -9.12
C ASP A 720 7.34 22.81 -9.07
N LEU A 721 6.80 22.65 -7.86
CA LEU A 721 5.41 22.22 -7.65
C LEU A 721 4.49 23.41 -7.39
N PRO A 722 3.30 23.45 -8.01
CA PRO A 722 2.28 24.44 -7.65
C PRO A 722 1.73 24.18 -6.23
N ASP A 723 0.82 25.06 -5.76
CA ASP A 723 0.18 24.89 -4.46
C ASP A 723 -0.42 23.50 -4.33
N PHE A 724 -0.18 22.82 -3.21
CA PHE A 724 -0.68 21.47 -2.96
C PHE A 724 -2.20 21.38 -2.98
N LEU A 725 -2.88 22.46 -2.59
CA LEU A 725 -4.35 22.53 -2.56
C LEU A 725 -4.97 22.85 -3.94
N ASP A 726 -4.17 23.28 -4.92
CA ASP A 726 -4.62 23.47 -6.30
C ASP A 726 -4.77 22.11 -6.99
N TYR A 727 -5.99 21.72 -7.31
CA TYR A 727 -6.32 20.45 -7.95
C TYR A 727 -6.30 20.51 -9.49
N THR A 728 -6.00 21.65 -10.08
CA THR A 728 -5.76 21.73 -11.52
C THR A 728 -4.50 20.96 -11.90
N MET A 729 -4.47 20.40 -13.09
CA MET A 729 -3.30 19.64 -13.57
C MET A 729 -2.19 20.55 -14.13
N ARG A 730 -2.39 21.86 -14.13
CA ARG A 730 -1.41 22.83 -14.64
C ARG A 730 -0.06 22.68 -13.90
N SER A 731 1.01 22.59 -14.68
CA SER A 731 2.39 22.39 -14.19
C SER A 731 2.60 21.12 -13.33
N ARG A 732 1.78 20.09 -13.51
CA ARG A 732 1.89 18.82 -12.80
C ARG A 732 2.12 17.67 -13.75
N THR A 733 2.80 16.64 -13.30
CA THR A 733 3.06 15.38 -13.99
C THR A 733 3.75 15.59 -15.37
N TYR A 734 4.22 14.52 -15.98
CA TYR A 734 4.82 14.59 -17.33
C TYR A 734 3.86 15.15 -18.39
N ARG A 735 2.55 15.17 -18.09
CA ARG A 735 1.52 15.63 -19.01
C ARG A 735 1.47 17.16 -19.14
N TYR A 736 1.75 17.89 -18.07
CA TYR A 736 1.59 19.35 -18.04
C TYR A 736 2.79 20.12 -17.46
N PHE A 737 3.79 19.44 -16.89
CA PHE A 737 5.00 20.08 -16.38
C PHE A 737 5.91 20.49 -17.54
N THR A 738 6.11 21.79 -17.68
CA THR A 738 6.92 22.39 -18.75
C THR A 738 8.38 22.56 -18.38
N GLY A 739 8.74 22.37 -17.08
CA GLY A 739 10.12 22.37 -16.61
C GLY A 739 10.87 21.11 -17.01
N GLU A 740 12.15 21.05 -16.70
CA GLU A 740 12.97 19.87 -16.88
C GLU A 740 12.91 19.00 -15.61
N PRO A 741 12.32 17.80 -15.63
CA PRO A 741 12.30 16.93 -14.46
C PRO A 741 13.70 16.40 -14.13
N LEU A 742 13.93 16.04 -12.88
CA LEU A 742 15.15 15.34 -12.47
C LEU A 742 15.22 13.96 -13.13
N PHE A 743 14.12 13.20 -13.06
CA PHE A 743 13.93 11.98 -13.85
C PHE A 743 12.50 11.98 -14.41
N PRO A 744 12.32 11.75 -15.72
CA PRO A 744 11.00 11.81 -16.35
C PRO A 744 10.16 10.56 -16.04
N PHE A 745 8.86 10.67 -16.17
CA PHE A 745 7.94 9.54 -16.17
C PHE A 745 8.38 8.48 -17.20
N GLY A 746 8.28 7.20 -16.84
CA GLY A 746 8.69 6.09 -17.70
C GLY A 746 10.20 5.82 -17.73
N TYR A 747 11.01 6.63 -17.06
CA TYR A 747 12.47 6.50 -17.06
C TYR A 747 12.95 5.33 -16.18
N GLY A 748 14.02 4.68 -16.63
CA GLY A 748 14.79 3.69 -15.90
C GLY A 748 15.93 3.16 -16.75
N LEU A 749 17.11 2.99 -16.15
CA LEU A 749 18.30 2.42 -16.80
C LEU A 749 18.31 0.89 -16.71
N SER A 750 19.11 0.29 -17.56
CA SER A 750 19.41 -1.16 -17.59
C SER A 750 20.93 -1.36 -17.59
N TYR A 751 21.39 -2.54 -17.25
CA TYR A 751 22.80 -2.94 -17.45
C TYR A 751 23.13 -3.26 -18.91
N THR A 752 22.18 -3.03 -19.83
CA THR A 752 22.36 -3.06 -21.26
C THR A 752 21.79 -1.79 -21.88
N SER A 753 21.90 -1.61 -23.19
CA SER A 753 21.38 -0.46 -23.91
C SER A 753 20.50 -0.88 -25.07
N PHE A 754 19.50 -0.05 -25.40
CA PHE A 754 18.55 -0.30 -26.46
C PHE A 754 18.54 0.85 -27.46
N GLU A 755 18.38 0.52 -28.74
CA GLU A 755 18.26 1.48 -29.84
C GLU A 755 16.90 1.30 -30.51
N TYR A 756 16.23 2.43 -30.76
CA TYR A 756 14.92 2.48 -31.41
C TYR A 756 15.04 2.94 -32.87
N GLY A 757 14.44 2.17 -33.77
CA GLY A 757 14.26 2.59 -35.15
C GLY A 757 13.12 3.60 -35.33
N LYS A 758 12.83 3.97 -36.56
CA LYS A 758 11.72 4.87 -36.89
C LYS A 758 10.38 4.14 -36.76
N PRO A 759 9.41 4.63 -35.95
CA PRO A 759 8.10 4.02 -35.85
C PRO A 759 7.26 4.19 -37.12
N VAL A 760 6.33 3.24 -37.34
CA VAL A 760 5.37 3.25 -38.44
C VAL A 760 3.98 2.99 -37.90
N TYR A 761 3.00 3.86 -38.22
CA TYR A 761 1.61 3.68 -37.87
C TYR A 761 0.77 3.30 -39.09
N ARG A 762 0.08 2.15 -39.01
CA ARG A 762 -0.82 1.64 -40.06
C ARG A 762 -1.93 0.78 -39.47
N ASN A 763 -3.13 0.92 -39.97
CA ASN A 763 -4.29 0.07 -39.62
C ASN A 763 -4.53 -0.08 -38.11
N GLY A 764 -4.43 1.02 -37.36
CA GLY A 764 -4.65 0.99 -35.90
C GLY A 764 -3.53 0.28 -35.11
N LYS A 765 -2.33 0.14 -35.69
CA LYS A 765 -1.18 -0.43 -35.02
C LYS A 765 0.06 0.45 -35.24
N ILE A 766 0.88 0.58 -34.19
CA ILE A 766 2.19 1.21 -34.28
C ILE A 766 3.27 0.16 -34.14
N SER A 767 4.27 0.20 -35.02
CA SER A 767 5.38 -0.75 -35.02
C SER A 767 6.69 0.00 -34.96
N VAL A 768 7.65 -0.49 -34.16
CA VAL A 768 9.01 0.05 -34.03
C VAL A 768 10.00 -1.09 -33.87
N SER A 769 11.17 -1.00 -34.52
CA SER A 769 12.25 -1.92 -34.23
C SER A 769 13.02 -1.50 -32.99
N VAL A 770 13.28 -2.45 -32.08
CA VAL A 770 14.11 -2.27 -30.90
C VAL A 770 15.27 -3.25 -30.94
N LYS A 771 16.49 -2.76 -30.78
CA LYS A 771 17.70 -3.57 -30.77
C LYS A 771 18.45 -3.44 -29.45
N ASN A 772 18.84 -4.54 -28.86
CA ASN A 772 19.78 -4.57 -27.76
C ASN A 772 21.21 -4.35 -28.26
N THR A 773 21.79 -3.19 -27.98
CA THR A 773 23.15 -2.80 -28.41
C THR A 773 24.21 -3.08 -27.36
N GLY A 774 23.80 -3.52 -26.14
CA GLY A 774 24.73 -3.82 -25.07
C GLY A 774 25.15 -5.30 -25.02
N LYS A 775 25.74 -5.68 -23.89
CA LYS A 775 26.38 -7.01 -23.72
C LYS A 775 25.58 -7.99 -22.84
N ARG A 776 24.45 -7.55 -22.30
CA ARG A 776 23.59 -8.36 -21.43
C ARG A 776 22.19 -8.49 -22.03
N GLU A 777 21.53 -9.60 -21.77
CA GLU A 777 20.10 -9.73 -22.03
C GLU A 777 19.32 -8.74 -21.15
N GLY A 778 18.30 -8.11 -21.71
CA GLY A 778 17.51 -7.13 -20.98
C GLY A 778 16.07 -7.03 -21.44
N LEU A 779 15.21 -6.61 -20.51
CA LEU A 779 13.81 -6.31 -20.75
C LEU A 779 13.64 -4.81 -20.98
N GLU A 780 13.10 -4.45 -22.15
CA GLU A 780 12.78 -3.07 -22.50
C GLU A 780 11.27 -2.83 -22.49
N THR A 781 10.86 -1.66 -22.02
CA THR A 781 9.45 -1.22 -22.02
C THR A 781 9.26 -0.15 -23.09
N VAL A 782 8.69 -0.54 -24.21
CA VAL A 782 8.35 0.36 -25.32
C VAL A 782 7.11 1.14 -24.96
N GLN A 783 7.19 2.47 -24.90
CA GLN A 783 6.13 3.38 -24.51
C GLN A 783 5.64 4.19 -25.71
N VAL A 784 4.33 4.38 -25.82
CA VAL A 784 3.70 5.11 -26.94
C VAL A 784 2.87 6.26 -26.35
N TYR A 785 3.25 7.48 -26.74
CA TYR A 785 2.58 8.72 -26.35
C TYR A 785 1.89 9.36 -27.55
N ILE A 786 0.80 10.07 -27.29
CA ILE A 786 0.05 10.82 -28.31
C ILE A 786 -0.10 12.28 -27.88
N ARG A 787 -0.02 13.19 -28.85
CA ARG A 787 -0.33 14.60 -28.71
C ARG A 787 -1.16 15.08 -29.91
N ARG A 788 -2.26 15.81 -29.65
CA ARG A 788 -3.00 16.54 -30.68
C ARG A 788 -2.32 17.89 -30.90
N THR A 789 -1.82 18.15 -32.11
CA THR A 789 -0.98 19.34 -32.39
C THR A 789 -1.73 20.67 -32.30
N ALA A 790 -3.05 20.65 -32.56
CA ALA A 790 -3.90 21.82 -32.51
C ALA A 790 -4.34 22.20 -31.09
N ASP A 791 -4.25 21.29 -30.13
CA ASP A 791 -4.63 21.52 -28.72
C ASP A 791 -3.47 22.13 -27.95
N LYS A 792 -3.46 23.47 -27.79
CA LYS A 792 -2.37 24.20 -27.13
C LYS A 792 -2.50 24.23 -25.60
N GLU A 793 -3.71 23.97 -25.07
CA GLU A 793 -3.98 23.94 -23.63
C GLU A 793 -4.06 22.51 -23.09
N GLY A 794 -4.02 21.54 -23.98
CA GLY A 794 -4.02 20.13 -23.62
C GLY A 794 -2.66 19.61 -23.14
N PRO A 795 -2.60 18.33 -22.79
CA PRO A 795 -1.37 17.73 -22.31
C PRO A 795 -0.24 17.78 -23.34
N LEU A 796 1.00 17.98 -22.87
CA LEU A 796 2.21 17.94 -23.70
C LEU A 796 2.33 16.61 -24.45
N LYS A 797 1.94 15.53 -23.80
CA LYS A 797 1.81 14.17 -24.33
C LYS A 797 1.01 13.30 -23.35
N THR A 798 0.40 12.24 -23.85
CA THR A 798 -0.37 11.29 -23.01
C THR A 798 -0.01 9.86 -23.39
N LEU A 799 0.37 9.03 -22.43
CA LEU A 799 0.60 7.60 -22.64
C LEU A 799 -0.68 6.92 -23.13
N ARG A 800 -0.59 6.11 -24.18
CA ARG A 800 -1.74 5.40 -24.78
C ARG A 800 -1.49 3.92 -25.02
N ALA A 801 -0.24 3.49 -24.98
CA ALA A 801 0.11 2.09 -25.05
C ALA A 801 1.52 1.85 -24.51
N TYR A 802 1.79 0.62 -24.06
CA TYR A 802 3.13 0.13 -23.79
C TYR A 802 3.22 -1.37 -24.06
N GLN A 803 4.44 -1.86 -24.25
CA GLN A 803 4.71 -3.29 -24.40
C GLN A 803 6.14 -3.60 -23.97
N GLN A 804 6.31 -4.65 -23.18
CA GLN A 804 7.62 -5.16 -22.80
C GLN A 804 8.18 -6.11 -23.87
N VAL A 805 9.49 -6.06 -24.09
CA VAL A 805 10.22 -6.93 -25.00
C VAL A 805 11.54 -7.38 -24.40
N GLN A 806 11.74 -8.69 -24.28
CA GLN A 806 13.00 -9.29 -23.83
C GLN A 806 13.93 -9.48 -25.04
N LEU A 807 15.17 -8.98 -24.97
CA LEU A 807 16.14 -9.02 -26.06
C LEU A 807 17.52 -9.50 -25.59
N LYS A 808 18.10 -10.47 -26.31
CA LYS A 808 19.48 -10.91 -26.10
C LYS A 808 20.46 -9.87 -26.66
N PRO A 809 21.75 -9.91 -26.27
CA PRO A 809 22.78 -9.06 -26.86
C PRO A 809 22.79 -9.15 -28.38
N GLY A 810 22.73 -8.00 -29.06
CA GLY A 810 22.70 -7.90 -30.53
C GLY A 810 21.34 -8.21 -31.18
N GLU A 811 20.38 -8.76 -30.45
CA GLU A 811 19.04 -9.08 -30.98
C GLU A 811 18.25 -7.80 -31.31
N SER A 812 17.57 -7.84 -32.46
CA SER A 812 16.63 -6.80 -32.87
C SER A 812 15.25 -7.42 -33.10
N ARG A 813 14.20 -6.79 -32.62
CA ARG A 813 12.82 -7.22 -32.78
C ARG A 813 11.90 -6.05 -33.13
N THR A 814 10.98 -6.29 -34.05
CA THR A 814 9.91 -5.35 -34.31
C THR A 814 8.80 -5.57 -33.31
N VAL A 815 8.56 -4.56 -32.47
CA VAL A 815 7.45 -4.51 -31.51
C VAL A 815 6.26 -3.85 -32.19
N THR A 816 5.10 -4.50 -32.18
CA THR A 816 3.86 -4.01 -32.80
C THR A 816 2.78 -3.91 -31.75
N ILE A 817 2.31 -2.71 -31.47
CA ILE A 817 1.36 -2.39 -30.41
C ILE A 817 0.05 -1.92 -31.02
N ALA A 818 -1.08 -2.42 -30.51
CA ALA A 818 -2.40 -1.93 -30.90
C ALA A 818 -2.56 -0.46 -30.47
N LEU A 819 -3.02 0.37 -31.40
CA LEU A 819 -3.31 1.78 -31.18
C LEU A 819 -4.57 2.12 -31.98
N PRO A 820 -5.73 1.60 -31.53
CA PRO A 820 -7.01 1.77 -32.23
C PRO A 820 -7.44 3.25 -32.21
N ARG A 821 -8.49 3.57 -32.98
CA ARG A 821 -9.02 4.94 -33.08
C ARG A 821 -9.39 5.52 -31.71
N SER A 822 -9.92 4.70 -30.80
CA SER A 822 -10.25 5.11 -29.41
C SER A 822 -9.05 5.60 -28.62
N SER A 823 -7.82 5.18 -28.93
CA SER A 823 -6.59 5.69 -28.28
C SER A 823 -6.34 7.18 -28.52
N PHE A 824 -7.02 7.79 -29.49
CA PHE A 824 -6.92 9.21 -29.83
C PHE A 824 -8.02 10.06 -29.16
N GLU A 825 -8.79 9.48 -28.25
CA GLU A 825 -9.81 10.20 -27.50
C GLU A 825 -9.16 11.29 -26.63
N THR A 826 -9.70 12.50 -26.70
CA THR A 826 -9.23 13.69 -25.97
C THR A 826 -10.43 14.56 -25.61
N TRP A 827 -10.25 15.47 -24.66
CA TRP A 827 -11.26 16.46 -24.34
C TRP A 827 -11.47 17.43 -25.51
N ASP A 828 -12.70 17.57 -25.90
CA ASP A 828 -13.12 18.57 -26.89
C ASP A 828 -13.86 19.73 -26.22
N ALA A 829 -13.16 20.85 -26.06
CA ALA A 829 -13.70 22.06 -25.44
C ALA A 829 -14.92 22.66 -26.19
N GLN A 830 -15.14 22.32 -27.47
CA GLN A 830 -16.31 22.82 -28.22
C GLN A 830 -17.60 22.07 -27.85
N THR A 831 -17.46 20.79 -27.54
CA THR A 831 -18.62 19.95 -27.19
C THR A 831 -18.69 19.62 -25.69
N ASN A 832 -17.63 19.97 -24.92
CA ASN A 832 -17.46 19.58 -23.53
C ASN A 832 -17.59 18.07 -23.31
N THR A 833 -16.96 17.27 -24.19
CA THR A 833 -17.01 15.80 -24.10
C THR A 833 -15.66 15.18 -24.47
N MET A 834 -15.44 13.95 -24.00
CA MET A 834 -14.35 13.10 -24.46
C MET A 834 -14.71 12.50 -25.82
N ARG A 835 -13.89 12.72 -26.84
CA ARG A 835 -14.09 12.13 -28.17
C ARG A 835 -12.82 12.12 -29.00
N VAL A 836 -12.83 11.36 -30.10
CA VAL A 836 -11.78 11.44 -31.10
C VAL A 836 -12.06 12.65 -31.99
N VAL A 837 -11.18 13.66 -31.91
CA VAL A 837 -11.29 14.91 -32.69
C VAL A 837 -10.45 14.77 -33.95
N ALA A 838 -11.03 15.12 -35.13
CA ALA A 838 -10.26 15.10 -36.37
C ALA A 838 -9.10 16.10 -36.33
N GLY A 839 -8.02 15.79 -37.04
CA GLY A 839 -6.84 16.65 -37.08
C GLY A 839 -5.50 15.89 -37.08
N GLN A 840 -4.44 16.66 -36.92
CA GLN A 840 -3.07 16.13 -36.89
C GLN A 840 -2.67 15.75 -35.49
N TYR A 841 -2.03 14.57 -35.36
CA TYR A 841 -1.48 14.01 -34.13
C TYR A 841 -0.02 13.65 -34.28
N GLU A 842 0.75 13.89 -33.25
CA GLU A 842 2.09 13.36 -33.05
C GLU A 842 2.00 12.04 -32.30
N LEU A 843 2.69 11.01 -32.80
CA LEU A 843 2.88 9.72 -32.18
C LEU A 843 4.34 9.60 -31.81
N MET A 844 4.62 9.44 -30.51
CA MET A 844 5.95 9.45 -29.93
C MET A 844 6.23 8.08 -29.31
N VAL A 845 7.30 7.42 -29.73
CA VAL A 845 7.64 6.05 -29.27
C VAL A 845 9.05 6.04 -28.71
N GLY A 846 9.22 5.49 -27.50
CA GLY A 846 10.54 5.41 -26.88
C GLY A 846 10.55 4.76 -25.51
N SER A 847 11.62 5.02 -24.75
CA SER A 847 11.91 4.41 -23.44
C SER A 847 11.46 5.25 -22.24
N SER A 848 11.10 6.51 -22.42
CA SER A 848 10.58 7.41 -21.38
C SER A 848 9.78 8.55 -21.99
N SER A 849 9.17 9.39 -21.15
CA SER A 849 8.45 10.59 -21.60
C SER A 849 9.35 11.77 -22.01
N ALA A 850 10.67 11.69 -21.83
CA ALA A 850 11.59 12.75 -22.24
C ALA A 850 11.70 12.83 -23.75
N ASP A 851 11.67 14.03 -24.33
CA ASP A 851 11.71 14.21 -25.80
C ASP A 851 12.95 13.60 -26.45
N LYS A 852 14.10 13.60 -25.77
CA LYS A 852 15.36 12.98 -26.24
C LYS A 852 15.27 11.46 -26.40
N ASP A 853 14.39 10.82 -25.68
CA ASP A 853 14.19 9.37 -25.66
C ASP A 853 13.07 8.91 -26.62
N LEU A 854 12.45 9.85 -27.36
CA LEU A 854 11.29 9.60 -28.21
C LEU A 854 11.61 9.74 -29.71
N LYS A 855 11.06 8.83 -30.51
CA LYS A 855 10.99 8.92 -31.96
C LYS A 855 9.58 9.33 -32.36
N THR A 856 9.46 10.49 -33.01
CA THR A 856 8.16 11.09 -33.34
C THR A 856 7.81 10.92 -34.83
N ILE A 857 6.56 10.58 -35.07
CA ILE A 857 5.93 10.62 -36.39
C ILE A 857 4.60 11.36 -36.30
N THR A 858 4.08 11.82 -37.42
CA THR A 858 2.76 12.47 -37.49
C THR A 858 1.75 11.62 -38.24
N THR A 859 0.50 11.69 -37.83
CA THR A 859 -0.65 11.09 -38.53
C THR A 859 -1.82 12.05 -38.55
N THR A 860 -2.72 11.90 -39.52
CA THR A 860 -3.94 12.71 -39.59
C THR A 860 -5.16 11.81 -39.48
N LEU A 861 -6.01 12.09 -38.48
CA LEU A 861 -7.31 11.43 -38.33
C LEU A 861 -8.38 12.26 -39.04
N LYS A 862 -9.23 11.59 -39.78
CA LYS A 862 -10.40 12.14 -40.46
C LYS A 862 -11.64 12.01 -39.63
#